data_2fbfe24540903d5ec0d05675fc49abcb
#
_entry.id   2fbfe24540903d5ec0d05675fc49abcb
#
_cell.length_a   1.000
_cell.length_b   1.000
_cell.length_c   1.000
_cell.angle_alpha   90.00
_cell.angle_beta   90.00
_cell.angle_gamma   90.00
#
_symmetry.space_group_name_H-M   'P 1'
#
loop_
_entity.id
_entity.type
_entity.pdbx_description
1 polymer ?
#
loop_
_entity_poly.entity_id
_entity_poly.type
_entity_poly.pdbx_seq_one_letter_code
_entity_poly.pdbx_strand_id
1 'polypeptide(L)'
;ITTDNGLTDEQMDRTLIDIAKQVGVKVIATNDFHYLRREDAPVQDVIMCIGMNAKVDDPNRMRMTGSEFYMKTEEEMRAMFPYCPEACDNTLEIADKCYVELDWDSIILPRFPLLDPGETHESQFRRECEKGLRQHYGDDWATREIGGVNIKERFEYEYKVICDKGFAAYFLIVAEYVQWAKDNGIGVGPGRGSAAGAIVAYAMNITAFDPLENGLMFERFLSPQRTEMPDIDMDFDDERRLEVVEHVRQLYGPEKVTHVITYSTIKAKQAINDAARVLDYPVYMGQRLSKMVSSDPKVKLKQVLDKQPGKEDLFNPDFAEAYKKDDDARRIIDTALSIEGLTRGEGVHACAVLICRDPVNEHVPTKLDTKGGVEITQYEGHTVADMGLLKMDFLGLRTLTVISKAKANIKKNFGIDIKEEEIPFDDPEIFKLMGSGHTAGVFQVESAGMTATIKNMKPTEYKHVVALIALYRPGPLGAGMVSSYINRMNGKEPAVSYDDRLDDILGETYGTMVYQEQVMLISVEMCGFSKGESDSRIRKPVAKKKIKLLTSTVLHWEDGSDETTYDHWMNGAIKNNYTREVAQKIWDDVLEFASYAFNKSHSAGYAILVMQTAWLKAHYPHEYMAAVLTSYTGKTDKIVHYVSACR
;
A
#
# COMPACT_ATOMS: atom_id res chain seq x y z
N ILE A 1 20.91 42.45 9.75
CA ILE A 1 19.87 42.33 10.81
C ILE A 1 20.50 42.87 12.09
N THR A 2 19.74 43.50 12.95
CA THR A 2 20.17 43.95 14.27
C THR A 2 19.41 43.16 15.33
N THR A 3 20.13 42.67 16.33
CA THR A 3 19.54 41.98 17.50
C THR A 3 18.73 42.96 18.36
N ASP A 4 17.90 42.46 19.27
CA ASP A 4 17.17 43.26 20.25
C ASP A 4 18.08 44.17 21.11
N ASN A 5 19.36 43.82 21.22
CA ASN A 5 20.39 44.61 21.92
C ASN A 5 21.12 45.63 21.03
N GLY A 6 20.68 45.82 19.76
CA GLY A 6 21.22 46.81 18.82
C GLY A 6 22.55 46.41 18.15
N LEU A 7 23.01 45.17 18.33
CA LEU A 7 24.23 44.65 17.66
C LEU A 7 23.90 44.21 16.23
N THR A 8 24.78 44.52 15.27
CA THR A 8 24.73 43.95 13.91
C THR A 8 25.18 42.50 13.90
N ASP A 9 24.78 41.71 12.89
CA ASP A 9 25.27 40.32 12.70
C ASP A 9 26.80 40.27 12.68
N GLU A 10 27.46 41.21 11.95
CA GLU A 10 28.92 41.27 11.90
C GLU A 10 29.58 41.53 13.27
N GLN A 11 28.95 42.39 14.11
CA GLN A 11 29.45 42.62 15.47
C GLN A 11 29.33 41.36 16.35
N MET A 12 28.25 40.64 16.18
CA MET A 12 28.04 39.36 16.88
C MET A 12 29.07 38.32 16.44
N ASP A 13 29.24 38.17 15.12
CA ASP A 13 30.23 37.22 14.55
C ASP A 13 31.66 37.51 15.01
N ARG A 14 32.06 38.79 14.99
CA ARG A 14 33.40 39.19 15.51
C ARG A 14 33.57 38.83 16.99
N THR A 15 32.54 39.01 17.78
CA THR A 15 32.55 38.62 19.20
C THR A 15 32.67 37.10 19.36
N LEU A 16 31.92 36.31 18.57
CA LEU A 16 32.03 34.85 18.58
C LEU A 16 33.40 34.36 18.13
N ILE A 17 34.00 35.00 17.09
CA ILE A 17 35.34 34.70 16.63
C ILE A 17 36.38 34.94 17.74
N ASP A 18 36.26 36.06 18.48
CA ASP A 18 37.16 36.37 19.58
C ASP A 18 37.03 35.41 20.75
N ILE A 19 35.80 34.99 21.07
CA ILE A 19 35.53 33.95 22.08
C ILE A 19 36.17 32.62 21.62
N ALA A 20 35.95 32.23 20.36
CA ALA A 20 36.51 31.00 19.80
C ALA A 20 38.04 30.98 19.88
N LYS A 21 38.69 32.10 19.58
CA LYS A 21 40.15 32.25 19.74
C LYS A 21 40.60 32.08 21.20
N GLN A 22 39.88 32.66 22.15
CA GLN A 22 40.19 32.54 23.58
C GLN A 22 40.03 31.09 24.10
N VAL A 23 39.04 30.37 23.58
CA VAL A 23 38.74 28.98 23.97
C VAL A 23 39.61 27.99 23.17
N GLY A 24 40.22 28.43 22.07
CA GLY A 24 41.06 27.58 21.21
C GLY A 24 40.26 26.64 20.29
N VAL A 25 39.05 27.05 19.85
CA VAL A 25 38.22 26.30 18.90
C VAL A 25 38.12 27.02 17.55
N LYS A 26 37.90 26.27 16.48
CA LYS A 26 37.66 26.81 15.16
C LYS A 26 36.23 27.22 14.98
N VAL A 27 35.98 28.25 14.18
CA VAL A 27 34.63 28.67 13.75
C VAL A 27 34.34 28.19 12.33
N ILE A 28 33.09 27.98 12.04
CA ILE A 28 32.59 27.67 10.68
C ILE A 28 31.55 28.70 10.26
N ALA A 29 31.49 29.00 8.96
CA ALA A 29 30.42 29.82 8.38
C ALA A 29 29.20 28.94 8.10
N THR A 30 28.03 29.35 8.54
CA THR A 30 26.76 28.67 8.29
C THR A 30 25.74 29.61 7.64
N ASN A 31 24.76 29.05 6.94
CA ASN A 31 23.65 29.77 6.38
C ASN A 31 22.33 29.14 6.87
N ASP A 32 21.43 29.96 7.37
CA ASP A 32 20.08 29.55 7.79
C ASP A 32 19.15 29.48 6.56
N PHE A 33 19.44 28.54 5.63
CA PHE A 33 18.65 28.46 4.42
C PHE A 33 17.31 27.72 4.62
N HIS A 34 16.25 28.30 4.06
CA HIS A 34 14.87 27.81 4.14
C HIS A 34 14.25 27.51 2.77
N TYR A 35 14.90 27.96 1.70
CA TYR A 35 14.46 27.75 0.32
C TYR A 35 15.66 27.72 -0.63
N LEU A 36 15.45 27.15 -1.82
CA LEU A 36 16.57 26.84 -2.73
C LEU A 36 17.12 28.09 -3.41
N ARG A 37 16.28 28.99 -3.89
CA ARG A 37 16.65 30.15 -4.68
C ARG A 37 16.11 31.42 -4.05
N ARG A 38 16.75 32.57 -4.31
CA ARG A 38 16.33 33.88 -3.78
C ARG A 38 14.90 34.25 -4.17
N GLU A 39 14.48 33.90 -5.39
CA GLU A 39 13.12 34.10 -5.89
C GLU A 39 12.06 33.24 -5.21
N ASP A 40 12.43 32.24 -4.45
CA ASP A 40 11.50 31.39 -3.72
C ASP A 40 11.05 31.99 -2.37
N ALA A 41 11.60 33.13 -1.97
CA ALA A 41 11.22 33.80 -0.72
C ALA A 41 9.71 34.04 -0.57
N PRO A 42 8.95 34.49 -1.61
CA PRO A 42 7.50 34.63 -1.52
C PRO A 42 6.77 33.26 -1.34
N VAL A 43 7.32 32.17 -1.89
CA VAL A 43 6.76 30.83 -1.75
C VAL A 43 6.89 30.36 -0.30
N GLN A 44 8.06 30.59 0.30
CA GLN A 44 8.29 30.31 1.72
C GLN A 44 7.32 31.09 2.62
N ASP A 45 7.07 32.37 2.30
CA ASP A 45 6.12 33.22 3.04
C ASP A 45 4.69 32.65 2.98
N VAL A 46 4.27 32.15 1.81
CA VAL A 46 2.97 31.47 1.63
C VAL A 46 2.90 30.19 2.46
N ILE A 47 3.96 29.35 2.47
CA ILE A 47 4.02 28.12 3.27
C ILE A 47 3.94 28.44 4.77
N MET A 48 4.63 29.48 5.23
CA MET A 48 4.53 29.94 6.62
C MET A 48 3.09 30.37 6.97
N CYS A 49 2.41 31.10 6.08
CA CYS A 49 1.00 31.47 6.27
C CYS A 49 0.08 30.25 6.34
N ILE A 50 0.34 29.20 5.54
CA ILE A 50 -0.41 27.95 5.58
C ILE A 50 -0.24 27.29 6.95
N GLY A 51 0.99 27.17 7.44
CA GLY A 51 1.32 26.55 8.72
C GLY A 51 0.73 27.30 9.93
N MET A 52 0.78 28.61 9.91
CA MET A 52 0.27 29.48 10.98
C MET A 52 -1.24 29.78 10.88
N ASN A 53 -1.91 29.29 9.82
CA ASN A 53 -3.29 29.67 9.48
C ASN A 53 -3.51 31.17 9.36
N ALA A 54 -2.51 31.90 8.85
CA ALA A 54 -2.51 33.35 8.63
C ALA A 54 -2.75 33.72 7.18
N LYS A 55 -2.91 35.03 6.90
CA LYS A 55 -2.99 35.59 5.56
C LYS A 55 -1.68 36.31 5.22
N VAL A 56 -1.33 36.37 3.92
CA VAL A 56 -0.09 37.02 3.46
C VAL A 56 -0.03 38.49 3.87
N ASP A 57 -1.15 39.21 3.81
CA ASP A 57 -1.22 40.63 4.10
C ASP A 57 -1.47 40.96 5.59
N ASP A 58 -1.56 39.96 6.47
CA ASP A 58 -1.69 40.17 7.93
C ASP A 58 -0.42 40.84 8.47
N PRO A 59 -0.50 42.06 9.03
CA PRO A 59 0.67 42.80 9.51
C PRO A 59 1.28 42.19 10.80
N ASN A 60 0.50 41.44 11.55
CA ASN A 60 0.89 40.93 12.89
C ASN A 60 1.44 39.50 12.87
N ARG A 61 1.58 38.87 11.72
CA ARG A 61 2.11 37.52 11.60
C ARG A 61 3.64 37.46 11.61
N MET A 62 4.20 36.35 11.96
CA MET A 62 5.62 36.05 11.79
C MET A 62 5.99 36.08 10.30
N ARG A 63 7.10 36.76 9.96
CA ARG A 63 7.68 36.83 8.62
C ARG A 63 9.19 36.66 8.68
N MET A 64 9.78 36.08 7.65
CA MET A 64 11.21 36.17 7.44
C MET A 64 11.56 37.57 6.89
N THR A 65 12.63 38.14 7.43
CA THR A 65 13.06 39.50 7.02
C THR A 65 13.96 39.39 5.79
N GLY A 66 13.49 39.89 4.65
CA GLY A 66 14.27 39.88 3.39
C GLY A 66 14.20 38.54 2.64
N SER A 67 15.14 38.33 1.71
CA SER A 67 15.20 37.20 0.80
C SER A 67 16.55 36.45 0.85
N GLU A 68 17.26 36.58 2.00
CA GLU A 68 18.63 36.05 2.13
C GLU A 68 18.72 34.61 2.64
N PHE A 69 17.60 33.94 2.86
CA PHE A 69 17.53 32.56 3.41
C PHE A 69 17.53 31.47 2.31
N TYR A 70 18.16 31.77 1.17
CA TYR A 70 18.35 30.81 0.08
C TYR A 70 19.67 30.08 0.17
N MET A 71 19.80 28.97 -0.55
CA MET A 71 21.03 28.19 -0.61
C MET A 71 22.09 28.93 -1.42
N LYS A 72 23.06 29.54 -0.74
CA LYS A 72 24.12 30.35 -1.34
C LYS A 72 25.24 29.51 -1.93
N THR A 73 25.90 30.03 -2.97
CA THR A 73 27.12 29.47 -3.51
C THR A 73 28.29 29.73 -2.58
N GLU A 74 29.44 29.06 -2.82
CA GLU A 74 30.66 29.28 -2.07
C GLU A 74 31.12 30.75 -2.17
N GLU A 75 31.09 31.33 -3.38
CA GLU A 75 31.48 32.72 -3.62
C GLU A 75 30.58 33.69 -2.84
N GLU A 76 29.29 33.46 -2.81
CA GLU A 76 28.33 34.28 -2.05
C GLU A 76 28.57 34.15 -0.54
N MET A 77 28.86 32.93 -0.03
CA MET A 77 29.19 32.73 1.38
C MET A 77 30.48 33.42 1.76
N ARG A 78 31.54 33.31 0.95
CA ARG A 78 32.83 33.98 1.20
C ARG A 78 32.68 35.50 1.17
N ALA A 79 31.84 36.03 0.30
CA ALA A 79 31.54 37.46 0.26
C ALA A 79 30.78 37.99 1.51
N MET A 80 30.04 37.13 2.20
CA MET A 80 29.38 37.45 3.45
C MET A 80 30.32 37.54 4.66
N PHE A 81 31.40 36.72 4.66
CA PHE A 81 32.36 36.60 5.77
C PHE A 81 33.78 37.06 5.40
N PRO A 82 33.97 38.27 4.82
CA PRO A 82 35.30 38.71 4.38
C PRO A 82 36.25 38.94 5.54
N TYR A 83 35.72 39.08 6.76
CA TYR A 83 36.49 39.28 8.01
C TYR A 83 36.94 37.96 8.67
N CYS A 84 36.53 36.82 8.16
CA CYS A 84 36.93 35.50 8.65
C CYS A 84 36.83 34.44 7.53
N PRO A 85 37.66 34.53 6.46
CA PRO A 85 37.57 33.61 5.33
C PRO A 85 37.83 32.15 5.73
N GLU A 86 38.65 31.93 6.77
CA GLU A 86 38.94 30.62 7.33
C GLU A 86 37.70 29.91 7.87
N ALA A 87 36.63 30.63 8.21
CA ALA A 87 35.37 30.03 8.64
C ALA A 87 34.69 29.23 7.52
N CYS A 88 34.85 29.65 6.27
CA CYS A 88 34.41 28.89 5.11
C CYS A 88 35.31 27.68 4.85
N ASP A 89 36.65 27.83 4.97
CA ASP A 89 37.59 26.72 4.78
C ASP A 89 37.39 25.62 5.82
N ASN A 90 37.11 25.98 7.07
CA ASN A 90 36.88 25.04 8.16
C ASN A 90 35.66 24.15 7.92
N THR A 91 34.71 24.54 7.08
CA THR A 91 33.58 23.67 6.72
C THR A 91 34.05 22.41 5.98
N LEU A 92 35.06 22.52 5.12
CA LEU A 92 35.66 21.38 4.42
C LEU A 92 36.37 20.46 5.39
N GLU A 93 37.07 21.01 6.40
CA GLU A 93 37.71 20.20 7.45
C GLU A 93 36.67 19.39 8.24
N ILE A 94 35.51 19.96 8.50
CA ILE A 94 34.39 19.20 9.14
C ILE A 94 33.88 18.12 8.20
N ALA A 95 33.69 18.44 6.91
CA ALA A 95 33.22 17.47 5.91
C ALA A 95 34.18 16.27 5.80
N ASP A 96 35.50 16.53 5.80
CA ASP A 96 36.56 15.49 5.74
C ASP A 96 36.57 14.57 6.98
N LYS A 97 36.08 15.06 8.12
CA LYS A 97 35.92 14.28 9.36
C LYS A 97 34.64 13.46 9.40
N CYS A 98 33.66 13.79 8.56
CA CYS A 98 32.36 13.14 8.51
C CYS A 98 32.39 12.05 7.45
N TYR A 99 32.36 10.80 7.86
CA TYR A 99 32.21 9.65 6.98
C TYR A 99 31.02 8.82 7.44
N VAL A 100 30.06 8.62 6.55
CA VAL A 100 28.88 7.78 6.80
C VAL A 100 28.69 6.86 5.60
N GLU A 101 28.72 5.57 5.84
CA GLU A 101 28.39 4.55 4.85
C GLU A 101 27.05 3.93 5.23
N LEU A 102 26.08 3.98 4.31
CA LEU A 102 24.78 3.36 4.48
C LEU A 102 24.76 2.04 3.72
N ASP A 103 24.46 0.97 4.42
CA ASP A 103 24.25 -0.35 3.82
C ASP A 103 22.80 -0.45 3.30
N TRP A 104 22.66 -0.49 1.96
CA TRP A 104 21.37 -0.59 1.27
C TRP A 104 21.04 -2.01 0.81
N ASP A 105 21.96 -2.96 0.99
CA ASP A 105 21.85 -4.31 0.45
C ASP A 105 21.52 -5.35 1.53
N SER A 106 21.83 -5.06 2.80
CA SER A 106 21.58 -5.99 3.91
C SER A 106 20.15 -5.95 4.43
N ILE A 107 19.57 -7.11 4.64
CA ILE A 107 18.28 -7.25 5.33
C ILE A 107 18.53 -7.49 6.81
N ILE A 108 18.03 -6.60 7.67
CA ILE A 108 18.24 -6.61 9.12
C ILE A 108 16.96 -7.08 9.81
N LEU A 109 16.79 -8.40 9.93
CA LEU A 109 15.63 -8.96 10.62
C LEU A 109 15.83 -8.99 12.14
N PRO A 110 14.78 -8.71 12.93
CA PRO A 110 14.80 -8.93 14.37
C PRO A 110 14.97 -10.42 14.70
N ARG A 111 15.53 -10.72 15.87
CA ARG A 111 15.56 -12.09 16.38
C ARG A 111 14.20 -12.44 16.95
N PHE A 112 13.70 -13.63 16.64
CA PHE A 112 12.47 -14.11 17.25
C PHE A 112 12.71 -14.41 18.74
N PRO A 113 12.02 -13.74 19.68
CA PRO A 113 12.37 -13.80 21.10
C PRO A 113 11.86 -15.06 21.80
N LEU A 114 10.88 -15.75 21.22
CA LEU A 114 10.27 -16.96 21.78
C LEU A 114 10.83 -18.23 21.12
N LEU A 115 12.11 -18.24 20.80
CA LEU A 115 12.79 -19.44 20.28
C LEU A 115 12.92 -20.48 21.40
N ASP A 116 12.45 -21.71 21.16
CA ASP A 116 12.54 -22.79 22.13
C ASP A 116 14.02 -23.21 22.35
N PRO A 117 14.39 -23.61 23.58
CA PRO A 117 15.75 -24.01 23.89
C PRO A 117 16.27 -25.12 22.97
N GLY A 118 17.38 -24.88 22.29
CA GLY A 118 18.00 -25.83 21.37
C GLY A 118 17.47 -25.83 19.94
N GLU A 119 16.45 -24.99 19.64
CA GLU A 119 15.93 -24.78 18.29
C GLU A 119 16.67 -23.66 17.54
N THR A 120 16.65 -23.73 16.21
CA THR A 120 16.94 -22.61 15.31
C THR A 120 15.64 -22.04 14.77
N HIS A 121 15.69 -20.86 14.15
CA HIS A 121 14.49 -20.29 13.51
C HIS A 121 13.91 -21.27 12.47
N GLU A 122 14.75 -21.92 11.69
CA GLU A 122 14.34 -22.85 10.63
C GLU A 122 13.72 -24.11 11.22
N SER A 123 14.29 -24.69 12.30
CA SER A 123 13.76 -25.92 12.91
C SER A 123 12.42 -25.66 13.61
N GLN A 124 12.29 -24.54 14.34
CA GLN A 124 11.04 -24.16 14.96
C GLN A 124 9.98 -23.81 13.91
N PHE A 125 10.35 -23.06 12.85
CA PHE A 125 9.46 -22.76 11.73
C PHE A 125 8.91 -24.03 11.08
N ARG A 126 9.76 -25.04 10.80
CA ARG A 126 9.33 -26.35 10.28
C ARG A 126 8.33 -27.02 11.20
N ARG A 127 8.66 -27.09 12.47
CA ARG A 127 7.82 -27.76 13.48
C ARG A 127 6.44 -27.13 13.57
N GLU A 128 6.37 -25.80 13.64
CA GLU A 128 5.08 -25.09 13.69
C GLU A 128 4.28 -25.27 12.39
N CYS A 129 4.92 -25.23 11.23
CA CYS A 129 4.27 -25.52 9.96
C CYS A 129 3.71 -26.95 9.91
N GLU A 130 4.51 -27.97 10.25
CA GLU A 130 4.06 -29.38 10.24
C GLU A 130 2.91 -29.63 11.24
N LYS A 131 2.94 -28.96 12.40
CA LYS A 131 1.84 -28.98 13.35
C LYS A 131 0.56 -28.42 12.74
N GLY A 132 0.64 -27.27 12.07
CA GLY A 132 -0.50 -26.65 11.41
C GLY A 132 -1.01 -27.47 10.22
N LEU A 133 -0.11 -28.05 9.41
CA LEU A 133 -0.52 -28.94 8.31
C LEU A 133 -1.32 -30.16 8.82
N ARG A 134 -0.92 -30.76 9.96
CA ARG A 134 -1.71 -31.82 10.59
C ARG A 134 -3.07 -31.34 11.07
N GLN A 135 -3.14 -30.11 11.61
CA GLN A 135 -4.41 -29.54 12.07
C GLN A 135 -5.39 -29.28 10.92
N HIS A 136 -4.89 -28.75 9.79
CA HIS A 136 -5.73 -28.42 8.64
C HIS A 136 -6.07 -29.61 7.74
N TYR A 137 -5.11 -30.52 7.53
CA TYR A 137 -5.25 -31.61 6.56
C TYR A 137 -5.31 -33.01 7.16
N GLY A 138 -5.11 -33.15 8.47
CA GLY A 138 -5.05 -34.44 9.16
C GLY A 138 -3.64 -35.06 9.17
N ASP A 139 -3.50 -36.20 9.84
CA ASP A 139 -2.21 -36.87 10.03
C ASP A 139 -1.61 -37.40 8.72
N ASP A 140 -2.45 -37.61 7.72
CA ASP A 140 -2.08 -38.11 6.38
C ASP A 140 -1.72 -37.00 5.38
N TRP A 141 -1.62 -35.74 5.82
CA TRP A 141 -1.36 -34.57 5.00
C TRP A 141 -0.19 -34.75 4.00
N ALA A 142 0.83 -35.50 4.39
CA ALA A 142 2.02 -35.69 3.58
C ALA A 142 1.80 -36.53 2.29
N THR A 143 0.69 -37.26 2.23
CA THR A 143 0.31 -38.07 1.07
C THR A 143 -0.91 -37.55 0.33
N ARG A 144 -1.55 -36.51 0.86
CA ARG A 144 -2.76 -35.92 0.27
C ARG A 144 -2.41 -34.98 -0.90
N GLU A 145 -3.35 -34.92 -1.82
CA GLU A 145 -3.32 -34.02 -2.97
C GLU A 145 -4.60 -33.16 -3.00
N ILE A 146 -4.44 -31.90 -3.35
CA ILE A 146 -5.54 -30.96 -3.57
C ILE A 146 -5.31 -30.25 -4.92
N GLY A 147 -6.29 -30.31 -5.82
CA GLY A 147 -6.16 -29.74 -7.15
C GLY A 147 -4.97 -30.29 -7.96
N GLY A 148 -4.62 -31.57 -7.75
CA GLY A 148 -3.46 -32.21 -8.41
C GLY A 148 -2.09 -31.81 -7.83
N VAL A 149 -2.06 -31.12 -6.68
CA VAL A 149 -0.83 -30.69 -6.01
C VAL A 149 -0.64 -31.48 -4.72
N ASN A 150 0.50 -32.18 -4.58
CA ASN A 150 0.85 -32.87 -3.34
C ASN A 150 1.23 -31.84 -2.26
N ILE A 151 0.58 -31.92 -1.08
CA ILE A 151 0.75 -30.96 0.02
C ILE A 151 2.19 -30.96 0.53
N LYS A 152 2.82 -32.13 0.69
CA LYS A 152 4.20 -32.24 1.18
C LYS A 152 5.19 -31.62 0.20
N GLU A 153 5.07 -31.90 -1.09
CA GLU A 153 5.96 -31.35 -2.11
C GLU A 153 5.85 -29.82 -2.15
N ARG A 154 4.63 -29.29 -2.06
CA ARG A 154 4.37 -27.86 -2.00
C ARG A 154 4.98 -27.24 -0.74
N PHE A 155 4.81 -27.85 0.42
CA PHE A 155 5.39 -27.40 1.69
C PHE A 155 6.92 -27.39 1.64
N GLU A 156 7.55 -28.50 1.22
CA GLU A 156 9.01 -28.59 1.16
C GLU A 156 9.62 -27.54 0.20
N TYR A 157 8.97 -27.30 -0.91
CA TYR A 157 9.39 -26.24 -1.84
C TYR A 157 9.32 -24.84 -1.20
N GLU A 158 8.18 -24.48 -0.60
CA GLU A 158 8.02 -23.19 0.06
C GLU A 158 8.96 -23.01 1.24
N TYR A 159 9.06 -24.04 2.09
CA TYR A 159 9.98 -24.08 3.24
C TYR A 159 11.42 -23.81 2.79
N LYS A 160 11.87 -24.55 1.76
CA LYS A 160 13.22 -24.37 1.22
C LYS A 160 13.46 -22.94 0.73
N VAL A 161 12.57 -22.38 -0.06
CA VAL A 161 12.71 -21.02 -0.59
C VAL A 161 12.77 -19.98 0.54
N ILE A 162 11.92 -20.13 1.57
CA ILE A 162 11.88 -19.22 2.72
C ILE A 162 13.16 -19.31 3.55
N CYS A 163 13.65 -20.51 3.82
CA CYS A 163 14.88 -20.71 4.59
C CYS A 163 16.12 -20.28 3.83
N ASP A 164 16.25 -20.61 2.53
CA ASP A 164 17.37 -20.19 1.69
C ASP A 164 17.50 -18.65 1.61
N LYS A 165 16.39 -17.94 1.81
CA LYS A 165 16.35 -16.46 1.86
C LYS A 165 16.47 -15.88 3.28
N GLY A 166 16.55 -16.71 4.31
CA GLY A 166 16.69 -16.29 5.70
C GLY A 166 15.41 -15.71 6.33
N PHE A 167 14.20 -16.01 5.79
CA PHE A 167 12.94 -15.43 6.25
C PHE A 167 12.19 -16.27 7.29
N ALA A 168 12.75 -17.36 7.80
CA ALA A 168 12.09 -18.20 8.82
C ALA A 168 11.68 -17.39 10.07
N ALA A 169 12.58 -16.53 10.57
CA ALA A 169 12.28 -15.65 11.70
C ALA A 169 11.12 -14.70 11.41
N TYR A 170 11.03 -14.16 10.19
CA TYR A 170 9.94 -13.27 9.79
C TYR A 170 8.57 -13.94 9.89
N PHE A 171 8.43 -15.19 9.41
CA PHE A 171 7.18 -15.94 9.53
C PHE A 171 6.81 -16.27 10.98
N LEU A 172 7.80 -16.61 11.80
CA LEU A 172 7.59 -16.81 13.25
C LEU A 172 7.07 -15.56 13.95
N ILE A 173 7.66 -14.39 13.61
CA ILE A 173 7.24 -13.08 14.14
C ILE A 173 5.79 -12.79 13.77
N VAL A 174 5.43 -12.97 12.49
CA VAL A 174 4.07 -12.72 12.01
C VAL A 174 3.06 -13.65 12.66
N ALA A 175 3.37 -14.95 12.71
CA ALA A 175 2.49 -15.95 13.31
C ALA A 175 2.25 -15.68 14.80
N GLU A 176 3.26 -15.24 15.52
CA GLU A 176 3.17 -14.94 16.95
C GLU A 176 2.14 -13.85 17.25
N TYR A 177 2.30 -12.65 16.65
CA TYR A 177 1.36 -11.56 16.97
C TYR A 177 -0.05 -11.81 16.39
N VAL A 178 -0.17 -12.54 15.29
CA VAL A 178 -1.47 -12.96 14.74
C VAL A 178 -2.16 -13.93 15.69
N GLN A 179 -1.44 -14.94 16.18
CA GLN A 179 -1.99 -15.90 17.14
C GLN A 179 -2.34 -15.24 18.47
N TRP A 180 -1.45 -14.36 18.97
CA TRP A 180 -1.74 -13.58 20.18
C TRP A 180 -3.02 -12.75 20.04
N ALA A 181 -3.22 -12.09 18.89
CA ALA A 181 -4.44 -11.31 18.65
C ALA A 181 -5.69 -12.20 18.68
N LYS A 182 -5.65 -13.38 18.02
CA LYS A 182 -6.75 -14.36 18.03
C LYS A 182 -7.05 -14.87 19.44
N ASP A 183 -6.03 -15.23 20.21
CA ASP A 183 -6.16 -15.75 21.59
C ASP A 183 -6.74 -14.69 22.54
N ASN A 184 -6.54 -13.41 22.27
CA ASN A 184 -7.13 -12.30 23.00
C ASN A 184 -8.47 -11.80 22.44
N GLY A 185 -9.07 -12.54 21.48
CA GLY A 185 -10.37 -12.23 20.89
C GLY A 185 -10.36 -10.93 20.07
N ILE A 186 -9.21 -10.55 19.50
CA ILE A 186 -9.08 -9.44 18.55
C ILE A 186 -9.34 -9.99 17.17
N GLY A 187 -10.31 -9.42 16.45
CA GLY A 187 -10.62 -9.83 15.08
C GLY A 187 -9.41 -9.67 14.15
N VAL A 188 -9.06 -10.75 13.45
CA VAL A 188 -7.97 -10.80 12.46
C VAL A 188 -8.54 -11.13 11.11
N GLY A 189 -8.14 -10.40 10.07
CA GLY A 189 -8.58 -10.65 8.70
C GLY A 189 -8.07 -11.99 8.16
N PRO A 190 -8.75 -12.53 7.12
CA PRO A 190 -8.41 -13.84 6.56
C PRO A 190 -7.07 -13.88 5.81
N GLY A 191 -6.40 -12.77 5.70
CA GLY A 191 -5.20 -12.55 4.91
C GLY A 191 -5.47 -11.67 3.69
N ARG A 192 -4.46 -10.96 3.24
CA ARG A 192 -4.54 -10.07 2.09
C ARG A 192 -3.26 -10.09 1.25
N GLY A 193 -3.31 -9.45 0.09
CA GLY A 193 -2.14 -9.38 -0.79
C GLY A 193 -1.76 -10.74 -1.35
N SER A 194 -0.46 -10.98 -1.48
CA SER A 194 0.08 -12.21 -2.07
C SER A 194 0.41 -13.30 -1.05
N ALA A 195 0.52 -12.96 0.22
CA ALA A 195 0.90 -13.90 1.28
C ALA A 195 -0.06 -15.10 1.41
N ALA A 196 -1.35 -14.88 1.08
CA ALA A 196 -2.35 -15.95 1.09
C ALA A 196 -2.11 -17.04 0.01
N GLY A 197 -1.14 -16.85 -0.90
CA GLY A 197 -0.70 -17.89 -1.83
C GLY A 197 0.28 -18.90 -1.23
N ALA A 198 0.70 -18.73 0.03
CA ALA A 198 1.68 -19.59 0.70
C ALA A 198 1.00 -20.61 1.63
N ILE A 199 1.29 -21.90 1.42
CA ILE A 199 0.77 -22.96 2.30
C ILE A 199 1.36 -22.86 3.71
N VAL A 200 2.60 -22.36 3.83
CA VAL A 200 3.22 -22.11 5.14
C VAL A 200 2.50 -21.03 5.93
N ALA A 201 1.98 -19.99 5.28
CA ALA A 201 1.19 -18.95 5.93
C ALA A 201 -0.15 -19.49 6.45
N TYR A 202 -0.78 -20.37 5.68
CA TYR A 202 -1.99 -21.09 6.09
C TYR A 202 -1.71 -22.06 7.23
N ALA A 203 -0.67 -22.89 7.13
CA ALA A 203 -0.26 -23.81 8.17
C ALA A 203 0.02 -23.11 9.51
N MET A 204 0.62 -21.93 9.49
CA MET A 204 0.90 -21.14 10.70
C MET A 204 -0.28 -20.26 11.16
N ASN A 205 -1.47 -20.45 10.62
CA ASN A 205 -2.67 -19.66 10.93
C ASN A 205 -2.51 -18.13 10.70
N ILE A 206 -1.54 -17.72 9.88
CA ILE A 206 -1.39 -16.34 9.44
C ILE A 206 -2.55 -15.97 8.51
N THR A 207 -2.87 -16.87 7.55
CA THR A 207 -4.03 -16.73 6.66
C THR A 207 -5.10 -17.77 7.02
N ALA A 208 -6.36 -17.47 6.69
CA ALA A 208 -7.51 -18.26 7.13
C ALA A 208 -8.13 -19.15 6.04
N PHE A 209 -7.48 -19.28 4.87
CA PHE A 209 -8.01 -20.08 3.77
C PHE A 209 -6.90 -20.80 3.00
N ASP A 210 -7.26 -21.96 2.47
CA ASP A 210 -6.35 -22.87 1.80
C ASP A 210 -5.91 -22.33 0.43
N PRO A 211 -4.61 -22.11 0.19
CA PRO A 211 -4.11 -21.67 -1.11
C PRO A 211 -4.27 -22.74 -2.20
N LEU A 212 -4.29 -24.03 -1.87
CA LEU A 212 -4.43 -25.12 -2.85
C LEU A 212 -5.87 -25.23 -3.34
N GLU A 213 -6.85 -25.21 -2.44
CA GLU A 213 -8.28 -25.21 -2.81
C GLU A 213 -8.66 -23.99 -3.67
N ASN A 214 -7.99 -22.86 -3.45
CA ASN A 214 -8.21 -21.63 -4.20
C ASN A 214 -7.31 -21.50 -5.46
N GLY A 215 -6.47 -22.49 -5.77
CA GLY A 215 -5.58 -22.48 -6.93
C GLY A 215 -4.57 -21.33 -6.91
N LEU A 216 -4.03 -20.98 -5.73
CA LEU A 216 -3.12 -19.85 -5.56
C LEU A 216 -1.67 -20.27 -5.72
N MET A 217 -0.85 -19.34 -6.25
CA MET A 217 0.56 -19.58 -6.54
C MET A 217 1.46 -18.93 -5.49
N PHE A 218 2.40 -19.71 -4.93
CA PHE A 218 3.42 -19.23 -3.99
C PHE A 218 4.37 -18.23 -4.66
N GLU A 219 4.72 -18.46 -5.91
CA GLU A 219 5.69 -17.65 -6.65
C GLU A 219 5.20 -16.21 -6.87
N ARG A 220 3.89 -15.97 -6.78
CA ARG A 220 3.30 -14.64 -6.76
C ARG A 220 3.69 -13.87 -5.48
N PHE A 221 3.89 -14.57 -4.37
CA PHE A 221 4.31 -14.03 -3.08
C PHE A 221 5.83 -14.01 -2.95
N LEU A 222 6.50 -15.15 -3.11
CA LEU A 222 7.94 -15.30 -2.98
C LEU A 222 8.46 -16.31 -4.03
N SER A 223 9.63 -16.03 -4.60
CA SER A 223 10.30 -16.94 -5.54
C SER A 223 11.81 -16.86 -5.36
N PRO A 224 12.59 -17.86 -5.81
CA PRO A 224 14.04 -17.82 -5.78
C PRO A 224 14.64 -16.57 -6.45
N GLN A 225 14.03 -16.11 -7.56
CA GLN A 225 14.48 -14.96 -8.35
C GLN A 225 14.13 -13.60 -7.70
N ARG A 226 13.23 -13.58 -6.71
CA ARG A 226 12.82 -12.34 -6.03
C ARG A 226 13.85 -11.94 -4.97
N THR A 227 14.40 -10.74 -5.07
CA THR A 227 15.36 -10.17 -4.11
C THR A 227 14.69 -9.36 -2.99
N GLU A 228 13.47 -8.86 -3.24
CA GLU A 228 12.71 -8.06 -2.29
C GLU A 228 12.23 -8.92 -1.10
N MET A 229 12.21 -8.30 0.09
CA MET A 229 11.63 -8.92 1.28
C MET A 229 10.14 -9.24 1.08
N PRO A 230 9.61 -10.36 1.62
CA PRO A 230 8.18 -10.62 1.61
C PRO A 230 7.43 -9.60 2.44
N ASP A 231 6.21 -9.27 2.02
CA ASP A 231 5.33 -8.34 2.71
C ASP A 231 4.03 -9.07 3.09
N ILE A 232 3.83 -9.28 4.38
CA ILE A 232 2.64 -9.91 4.95
C ILE A 232 1.85 -8.85 5.70
N ASP A 233 0.94 -8.23 4.97
CA ASP A 233 -0.02 -7.28 5.55
C ASP A 233 -1.12 -8.01 6.32
N MET A 234 -1.43 -7.55 7.53
CA MET A 234 -2.51 -8.11 8.33
C MET A 234 -3.55 -7.06 8.70
N ASP A 235 -4.82 -7.43 8.47
CA ASP A 235 -5.96 -6.62 8.91
C ASP A 235 -6.37 -7.02 10.33
N PHE A 236 -6.55 -6.04 11.21
CA PHE A 236 -7.01 -6.21 12.59
C PHE A 236 -8.27 -5.39 12.85
N ASP A 237 -9.02 -5.77 13.88
CA ASP A 237 -10.08 -4.95 14.46
C ASP A 237 -9.59 -3.50 14.66
N ASP A 238 -10.25 -2.54 14.02
CA ASP A 238 -9.84 -1.13 13.98
C ASP A 238 -9.79 -0.48 15.38
N GLU A 239 -10.65 -0.92 16.30
CA GLU A 239 -10.68 -0.39 17.67
C GLU A 239 -9.60 -1.00 18.57
N ARG A 240 -9.15 -2.24 18.29
CA ARG A 240 -8.26 -3.01 19.16
C ARG A 240 -6.85 -3.25 18.59
N ARG A 241 -6.55 -2.87 17.34
CA ARG A 241 -5.25 -3.11 16.69
C ARG A 241 -4.05 -2.56 17.48
N LEU A 242 -4.24 -1.45 18.21
CA LEU A 242 -3.16 -0.88 19.03
C LEU A 242 -2.75 -1.77 20.21
N GLU A 243 -3.63 -2.66 20.67
CA GLU A 243 -3.28 -3.67 21.68
C GLU A 243 -2.26 -4.67 21.10
N VAL A 244 -2.39 -5.03 19.82
CA VAL A 244 -1.43 -5.91 19.13
C VAL A 244 -0.07 -5.22 18.97
N VAL A 245 -0.06 -3.93 18.59
CA VAL A 245 1.18 -3.13 18.52
C VAL A 245 1.87 -3.05 19.88
N GLU A 246 1.10 -2.83 20.95
CA GLU A 246 1.65 -2.76 22.31
C GLU A 246 2.19 -4.11 22.77
N HIS A 247 1.53 -5.23 22.41
CA HIS A 247 2.05 -6.58 22.66
C HIS A 247 3.42 -6.77 21.98
N VAL A 248 3.54 -6.42 20.70
CA VAL A 248 4.82 -6.50 19.97
C VAL A 248 5.88 -5.62 20.65
N ARG A 249 5.51 -4.42 21.07
CA ARG A 249 6.42 -3.50 21.78
C ARG A 249 6.92 -4.08 23.10
N GLN A 250 6.05 -4.74 23.87
CA GLN A 250 6.42 -5.41 25.11
C GLN A 250 7.31 -6.64 24.86
N LEU A 251 7.04 -7.39 23.80
CA LEU A 251 7.76 -8.62 23.46
C LEU A 251 9.19 -8.34 22.97
N TYR A 252 9.38 -7.33 22.11
CA TYR A 252 10.68 -7.02 21.49
C TYR A 252 11.51 -5.96 22.25
N GLY A 253 10.88 -5.20 23.12
CA GLY A 253 11.47 -4.07 23.84
C GLY A 253 11.06 -2.72 23.22
N PRO A 254 10.70 -1.73 24.07
CA PRO A 254 10.21 -0.42 23.60
C PRO A 254 11.24 0.36 22.77
N GLU A 255 12.54 0.10 22.97
CA GLU A 255 13.63 0.74 22.24
C GLU A 255 13.83 0.16 20.81
N LYS A 256 13.22 -1.00 20.53
CA LYS A 256 13.32 -1.72 19.24
C LYS A 256 12.08 -1.61 18.37
N VAL A 257 11.00 -1.06 18.91
CA VAL A 257 9.70 -0.97 18.24
C VAL A 257 9.21 0.46 18.24
N THR A 258 9.06 1.05 17.05
CA THR A 258 8.60 2.43 16.89
C THR A 258 7.64 2.59 15.73
N HIS A 259 6.85 3.66 15.76
CA HIS A 259 6.01 4.03 14.63
C HIS A 259 6.82 4.71 13.53
N VAL A 260 6.31 4.65 12.31
CA VAL A 260 6.93 5.27 11.14
C VAL A 260 6.29 6.63 10.87
N ILE A 261 7.09 7.62 10.49
CA ILE A 261 6.60 8.94 10.10
C ILE A 261 5.93 8.90 8.73
N THR A 262 5.02 9.84 8.47
CA THR A 262 4.55 10.17 7.12
C THR A 262 4.64 11.67 6.89
N TYR A 263 5.06 12.07 5.71
CA TYR A 263 5.01 13.45 5.26
C TYR A 263 3.84 13.66 4.31
N SER A 264 2.95 14.59 4.67
CA SER A 264 1.85 15.00 3.80
C SER A 264 2.29 16.09 2.86
N THR A 265 2.08 15.90 1.56
CA THR A 265 2.35 16.91 0.53
C THR A 265 1.09 17.62 0.08
N ILE A 266 1.23 18.90 -0.29
CA ILE A 266 0.13 19.71 -0.82
C ILE A 266 -0.25 19.16 -2.20
N LYS A 267 -1.48 18.64 -2.35
CA LYS A 267 -2.02 18.14 -3.61
C LYS A 267 -2.74 19.26 -4.38
N ALA A 268 -2.97 19.06 -5.69
CA ALA A 268 -3.52 20.05 -6.62
C ALA A 268 -4.75 20.81 -6.08
N LYS A 269 -5.81 20.11 -5.66
CA LYS A 269 -7.02 20.74 -5.09
C LYS A 269 -6.75 21.51 -3.80
N GLN A 270 -5.88 20.94 -2.95
CA GLN A 270 -5.52 21.57 -1.68
C GLN A 270 -4.69 22.82 -1.92
N ALA A 271 -3.74 22.78 -2.87
CA ALA A 271 -2.93 23.93 -3.25
C ALA A 271 -3.79 25.13 -3.64
N ILE A 272 -4.83 24.93 -4.46
CA ILE A 272 -5.76 25.99 -4.86
C ILE A 272 -6.52 26.56 -3.66
N ASN A 273 -7.04 25.70 -2.78
CA ASN A 273 -7.82 26.17 -1.63
C ASN A 273 -6.93 26.88 -0.60
N ASP A 274 -5.71 26.37 -0.34
CA ASP A 274 -4.75 27.01 0.56
C ASP A 274 -4.27 28.34 -0.02
N ALA A 275 -3.95 28.41 -1.34
CA ALA A 275 -3.58 29.66 -2.01
C ALA A 275 -4.69 30.72 -1.92
N ALA A 276 -5.93 30.36 -2.24
CA ALA A 276 -7.07 31.28 -2.12
C ALA A 276 -7.23 31.80 -0.69
N ARG A 277 -7.10 30.95 0.31
CA ARG A 277 -7.22 31.27 1.74
C ARG A 277 -6.12 32.22 2.21
N VAL A 278 -4.86 31.94 1.90
CA VAL A 278 -3.73 32.77 2.38
C VAL A 278 -3.65 34.11 1.65
N LEU A 279 -4.16 34.20 0.42
CA LEU A 279 -4.28 35.43 -0.36
C LEU A 279 -5.55 36.25 -0.03
N ASP A 280 -6.31 35.82 0.98
CA ASP A 280 -7.55 36.45 1.46
C ASP A 280 -8.70 36.50 0.44
N TYR A 281 -8.73 35.53 -0.50
CA TYR A 281 -9.88 35.42 -1.40
C TYR A 281 -11.06 34.70 -0.74
N PRO A 282 -12.29 35.03 -1.15
CA PRO A 282 -13.48 34.31 -0.66
C PRO A 282 -13.40 32.80 -0.93
N VAL A 283 -13.87 32.02 0.02
CA VAL A 283 -13.80 30.52 -0.03
C VAL A 283 -14.38 29.96 -1.33
N TYR A 284 -15.45 30.56 -1.87
CA TYR A 284 -16.10 30.10 -3.10
C TYR A 284 -15.18 30.15 -4.32
N MET A 285 -14.19 31.07 -4.37
CA MET A 285 -13.24 31.16 -5.49
C MET A 285 -12.31 29.96 -5.53
N GLY A 286 -11.71 29.58 -4.39
CA GLY A 286 -10.92 28.38 -4.26
C GLY A 286 -11.73 27.11 -4.58
N GLN A 287 -12.97 27.04 -4.08
CA GLN A 287 -13.86 25.90 -4.36
C GLN A 287 -14.27 25.82 -5.84
N ARG A 288 -14.53 26.95 -6.51
CA ARG A 288 -14.83 27.01 -7.95
C ARG A 288 -13.66 26.42 -8.77
N LEU A 289 -12.46 26.91 -8.54
CA LEU A 289 -11.27 26.45 -9.27
C LEU A 289 -10.91 24.99 -8.95
N SER A 290 -10.96 24.60 -7.68
CA SER A 290 -10.63 23.22 -7.27
C SER A 290 -11.62 22.18 -7.80
N LYS A 291 -12.89 22.53 -8.07
CA LYS A 291 -13.87 21.64 -8.73
C LYS A 291 -13.53 21.34 -10.18
N MET A 292 -12.78 22.21 -10.86
CA MET A 292 -12.32 21.99 -12.24
C MET A 292 -11.15 21.00 -12.33
N VAL A 293 -10.53 20.66 -11.20
CA VAL A 293 -9.42 19.69 -11.10
C VAL A 293 -9.98 18.30 -10.87
N SER A 294 -9.42 17.28 -11.54
CA SER A 294 -9.77 15.87 -11.34
C SER A 294 -9.62 15.47 -9.86
N SER A 295 -10.42 14.49 -9.44
CA SER A 295 -10.31 13.91 -8.10
C SER A 295 -9.20 12.86 -7.95
N ASP A 296 -8.49 12.52 -9.01
CA ASP A 296 -7.32 11.67 -8.95
C ASP A 296 -6.21 12.35 -8.12
N PRO A 297 -5.74 11.72 -7.02
CA PRO A 297 -4.69 12.28 -6.17
C PRO A 297 -3.32 12.42 -6.85
N LYS A 298 -3.14 11.83 -8.03
CA LYS A 298 -1.91 11.91 -8.84
C LYS A 298 -1.91 13.05 -9.84
N VAL A 299 -3.05 13.73 -10.02
CA VAL A 299 -3.13 14.86 -10.95
C VAL A 299 -2.25 16.02 -10.48
N LYS A 300 -1.57 16.68 -11.42
CA LYS A 300 -0.79 17.89 -11.20
C LYS A 300 -1.48 19.09 -11.85
N LEU A 301 -1.44 20.27 -11.20
CA LEU A 301 -2.06 21.50 -11.72
C LEU A 301 -1.60 21.84 -13.13
N LYS A 302 -0.31 21.64 -13.42
CA LYS A 302 0.24 21.87 -14.76
C LYS A 302 -0.42 20.99 -15.83
N GLN A 303 -0.89 19.77 -15.49
CA GLN A 303 -1.60 18.88 -16.42
C GLN A 303 -3.04 19.35 -16.67
N VAL A 304 -3.63 20.04 -15.69
CA VAL A 304 -4.97 20.63 -15.83
C VAL A 304 -4.93 21.91 -16.65
N LEU A 305 -3.83 22.68 -16.50
CA LEU A 305 -3.64 23.97 -17.15
C LEU A 305 -3.19 23.84 -18.61
N ASP A 306 -2.28 22.89 -18.90
CA ASP A 306 -1.65 22.72 -20.19
C ASP A 306 -1.90 21.31 -20.74
N LYS A 307 -2.21 21.20 -22.05
CA LYS A 307 -2.29 19.92 -22.74
C LYS A 307 -0.90 19.27 -22.76
N GLN A 308 -0.82 18.05 -22.24
CA GLN A 308 0.41 17.26 -22.24
C GLN A 308 0.22 15.96 -23.03
N PRO A 309 1.20 15.54 -23.86
CA PRO A 309 1.12 14.29 -24.63
C PRO A 309 0.85 13.10 -23.72
N GLY A 310 -0.19 12.30 -24.04
CA GLY A 310 -0.60 11.11 -23.29
C GLY A 310 -1.34 11.42 -21.97
N LYS A 311 -1.74 12.67 -21.75
CA LYS A 311 -2.53 13.11 -20.58
C LYS A 311 -3.56 14.17 -20.95
N GLU A 312 -4.02 14.13 -22.17
CA GLU A 312 -4.97 15.12 -22.74
C GLU A 312 -6.31 15.11 -22.00
N ASP A 313 -6.69 14.00 -21.44
CA ASP A 313 -7.90 13.79 -20.62
C ASP A 313 -7.89 14.54 -19.29
N LEU A 314 -6.70 14.93 -18.80
CA LEU A 314 -6.55 15.72 -17.57
C LEU A 314 -6.67 17.22 -17.80
N PHE A 315 -6.49 17.68 -19.03
CA PHE A 315 -6.60 19.10 -19.39
C PHE A 315 -8.04 19.60 -19.24
N ASN A 316 -8.20 20.74 -18.57
CA ASN A 316 -9.51 21.38 -18.42
C ASN A 316 -9.51 22.76 -19.10
N PRO A 317 -10.28 22.94 -20.19
CA PRO A 317 -10.32 24.22 -20.93
C PRO A 317 -10.86 25.37 -20.10
N ASP A 318 -11.85 25.13 -19.21
CA ASP A 318 -12.44 26.16 -18.37
C ASP A 318 -11.43 26.64 -17.31
N PHE A 319 -10.59 25.75 -16.79
CA PHE A 319 -9.51 26.11 -15.88
C PHE A 319 -8.44 26.97 -16.57
N ALA A 320 -8.05 26.57 -17.79
CA ALA A 320 -7.09 27.31 -18.59
C ALA A 320 -7.65 28.67 -19.05
N GLU A 321 -8.97 28.76 -19.30
CA GLU A 321 -9.64 30.03 -19.63
C GLU A 321 -9.70 30.94 -18.41
N ALA A 322 -10.05 30.43 -17.23
CA ALA A 322 -10.03 31.20 -15.98
C ALA A 322 -8.64 31.78 -15.70
N TYR A 323 -7.58 30.98 -15.89
CA TYR A 323 -6.19 31.43 -15.76
C TYR A 323 -5.86 32.61 -16.71
N LYS A 324 -6.36 32.60 -17.94
CA LYS A 324 -6.06 33.60 -18.96
C LYS A 324 -6.85 34.89 -18.79
N LYS A 325 -8.12 34.82 -18.35
CA LYS A 325 -9.08 35.91 -18.37
C LYS A 325 -9.38 36.55 -17.02
N ASP A 326 -9.11 35.87 -15.92
CA ASP A 326 -9.44 36.28 -14.55
C ASP A 326 -8.13 36.46 -13.77
N ASP A 327 -7.73 37.70 -13.49
CA ASP A 327 -6.47 38.02 -12.82
C ASP A 327 -6.43 37.46 -11.39
N ASP A 328 -7.55 37.41 -10.69
CA ASP A 328 -7.64 36.79 -9.36
C ASP A 328 -7.47 35.27 -9.43
N ALA A 329 -8.11 34.64 -10.42
CA ALA A 329 -7.90 33.19 -10.66
C ALA A 329 -6.45 32.92 -11.05
N ARG A 330 -5.81 33.73 -11.87
CA ARG A 330 -4.40 33.62 -12.22
C ARG A 330 -3.52 33.66 -10.98
N ARG A 331 -3.71 34.70 -10.13
CA ARG A 331 -2.92 34.86 -8.90
C ARG A 331 -3.07 33.64 -7.95
N ILE A 332 -4.28 33.13 -7.80
CA ILE A 332 -4.53 31.89 -7.01
C ILE A 332 -3.81 30.71 -7.64
N ILE A 333 -3.91 30.50 -8.95
CA ILE A 333 -3.33 29.37 -9.67
C ILE A 333 -1.80 29.43 -9.65
N ASP A 334 -1.18 30.59 -9.88
CA ASP A 334 0.28 30.77 -9.85
C ASP A 334 0.82 30.44 -8.44
N THR A 335 0.16 30.93 -7.40
CA THR A 335 0.51 30.63 -6.02
C THR A 335 0.30 29.12 -5.75
N ALA A 336 -0.77 28.52 -6.23
CA ALA A 336 -1.02 27.08 -6.07
C ALA A 336 0.03 26.22 -6.79
N LEU A 337 0.45 26.61 -7.99
CA LEU A 337 1.52 25.94 -8.74
C LEU A 337 2.86 26.00 -8.01
N SER A 338 3.16 27.10 -7.31
CA SER A 338 4.42 27.27 -6.57
C SER A 338 4.50 26.41 -5.30
N ILE A 339 3.35 26.05 -4.70
CA ILE A 339 3.29 25.27 -3.45
C ILE A 339 2.89 23.82 -3.67
N GLU A 340 2.42 23.44 -4.88
CA GLU A 340 2.02 22.06 -5.17
C GLU A 340 3.20 21.09 -5.04
N GLY A 341 3.02 20.05 -4.24
CA GLY A 341 4.02 19.01 -4.01
C GLY A 341 4.97 19.30 -2.85
N LEU A 342 4.96 20.52 -2.29
CA LEU A 342 5.73 20.82 -1.08
C LEU A 342 5.15 20.09 0.14
N THR A 343 6.00 19.80 1.11
CA THR A 343 5.58 19.19 2.37
C THR A 343 4.74 20.19 3.17
N ARG A 344 3.54 19.77 3.57
CA ARG A 344 2.63 20.57 4.39
C ARG A 344 2.77 20.29 5.88
N GLY A 345 3.08 19.06 6.21
CA GLY A 345 3.19 18.62 7.59
C GLY A 345 3.58 17.15 7.69
N GLU A 346 3.77 16.72 8.89
CA GLU A 346 4.13 15.37 9.24
C GLU A 346 3.08 14.75 10.15
N GLY A 347 3.10 13.43 10.25
CA GLY A 347 2.23 12.67 11.13
C GLY A 347 2.77 11.27 11.38
N VAL A 348 2.13 10.56 12.28
CA VAL A 348 2.39 9.14 12.51
C VAL A 348 1.71 8.33 11.40
N HIS A 349 2.41 7.40 10.80
CA HIS A 349 1.82 6.46 9.84
C HIS A 349 0.70 5.66 10.51
N ALA A 350 -0.44 5.54 9.82
CA ALA A 350 -1.63 4.94 10.44
C ALA A 350 -1.45 3.47 10.84
N CYS A 351 -0.54 2.73 10.17
CA CYS A 351 -0.44 1.28 10.29
C CYS A 351 1.00 0.78 10.49
N ALA A 352 2.01 1.48 9.92
CA ALA A 352 3.37 0.99 9.89
C ALA A 352 4.06 1.08 11.26
N VAL A 353 4.65 -0.04 11.65
CA VAL A 353 5.48 -0.18 12.85
C VAL A 353 6.79 -0.82 12.43
N LEU A 354 7.89 -0.27 12.87
CA LEU A 354 9.23 -0.78 12.67
C LEU A 354 9.59 -1.70 13.83
N ILE A 355 10.11 -2.89 13.53
CA ILE A 355 10.64 -3.83 14.51
C ILE A 355 12.11 -4.07 14.17
N CYS A 356 13.03 -3.68 15.06
CA CYS A 356 14.45 -3.77 14.83
C CYS A 356 15.10 -4.88 15.69
N ARG A 357 16.23 -5.37 15.21
CA ARG A 357 17.10 -6.30 15.95
C ARG A 357 17.76 -5.60 17.15
N ASP A 358 18.22 -4.39 16.92
CA ASP A 358 18.94 -3.53 17.85
C ASP A 358 18.08 -2.26 18.09
N PRO A 359 18.43 -1.37 19.04
CA PRO A 359 17.69 -0.13 19.25
C PRO A 359 17.48 0.67 17.95
N VAL A 360 16.28 1.18 17.73
CA VAL A 360 15.89 1.86 16.48
C VAL A 360 16.82 3.00 16.11
N ASN A 361 17.27 3.77 17.12
CA ASN A 361 18.15 4.93 16.95
C ASN A 361 19.60 4.57 16.52
N GLU A 362 19.98 3.29 16.55
CA GLU A 362 21.24 2.82 15.95
C GLU A 362 21.15 2.68 14.42
N HIS A 363 19.93 2.61 13.87
CA HIS A 363 19.69 2.43 12.44
C HIS A 363 19.13 3.68 11.78
N VAL A 364 18.17 4.35 12.42
CA VAL A 364 17.48 5.52 11.87
C VAL A 364 17.26 6.58 12.94
N PRO A 365 17.36 7.87 12.60
CA PRO A 365 17.03 8.93 13.55
C PRO A 365 15.55 8.86 13.95
N THR A 366 15.30 9.08 15.23
CA THR A 366 13.94 9.12 15.80
C THR A 366 13.63 10.50 16.36
N LYS A 367 12.36 10.77 16.62
CA LYS A 367 11.85 11.97 17.30
C LYS A 367 10.55 11.65 18.03
N LEU A 368 10.13 12.53 18.91
CA LEU A 368 8.81 12.46 19.51
C LEU A 368 7.76 13.09 18.59
N ASP A 369 6.62 12.43 18.44
CA ASP A 369 5.45 13.06 17.81
C ASP A 369 4.94 14.21 18.67
N THR A 370 4.67 15.36 18.04
CA THR A 370 4.27 16.58 18.73
C THR A 370 2.87 16.51 19.36
N LYS A 371 2.05 15.54 18.94
CA LYS A 371 0.65 15.40 19.40
C LYS A 371 0.44 14.35 20.48
N GLY A 372 1.24 13.31 20.52
CA GLY A 372 1.01 12.15 21.39
C GLY A 372 2.19 11.73 22.25
N GLY A 373 3.37 12.36 22.09
CA GLY A 373 4.58 11.95 22.83
C GLY A 373 5.07 10.55 22.45
N VAL A 374 4.65 10.03 21.28
CA VAL A 374 5.07 8.73 20.77
C VAL A 374 6.36 8.91 19.97
N GLU A 375 7.32 8.01 20.18
CA GLU A 375 8.53 7.98 19.37
C GLU A 375 8.22 7.50 17.95
N ILE A 376 8.74 8.23 16.95
CA ILE A 376 8.56 7.93 15.53
C ILE A 376 9.89 8.05 14.80
N THR A 377 10.06 7.32 13.69
CA THR A 377 11.21 7.48 12.81
C THR A 377 11.18 8.85 12.13
N GLN A 378 12.33 9.38 11.71
CA GLN A 378 12.41 10.58 10.87
C GLN A 378 12.49 10.24 9.37
N TYR A 379 12.60 8.95 9.01
CA TYR A 379 12.52 8.47 7.64
C TYR A 379 11.17 7.80 7.38
N GLU A 380 10.64 7.99 6.17
CA GLU A 380 9.37 7.39 5.73
C GLU A 380 9.48 5.88 5.50
N GLY A 381 8.32 5.23 5.45
CA GLY A 381 8.18 3.78 5.36
C GLY A 381 8.95 3.12 4.22
N HIS A 382 9.03 3.80 3.04
CA HIS A 382 9.77 3.26 1.95
C HIS A 382 11.36 3.35 2.22
N THR A 383 11.87 4.45 2.80
CA THR A 383 13.30 4.62 3.11
C THR A 383 13.76 3.62 4.17
N VAL A 384 12.98 3.41 5.25
CA VAL A 384 13.33 2.41 6.27
C VAL A 384 13.32 0.97 5.72
N ALA A 385 12.43 0.67 4.77
CA ALA A 385 12.42 -0.62 4.09
C ALA A 385 13.62 -0.80 3.15
N ASP A 386 14.01 0.26 2.41
CA ASP A 386 15.18 0.26 1.53
C ASP A 386 16.50 0.11 2.33
N MET A 387 16.53 0.53 3.60
CA MET A 387 17.61 0.29 4.55
C MET A 387 17.58 -1.14 5.14
N GLY A 388 16.74 -2.02 4.63
CA GLY A 388 16.66 -3.42 5.06
C GLY A 388 15.99 -3.66 6.41
N LEU A 389 15.33 -2.65 7.00
CA LEU A 389 14.65 -2.78 8.29
C LEU A 389 13.25 -3.38 8.12
N LEU A 390 12.82 -4.16 9.12
CA LEU A 390 11.52 -4.81 9.09
C LEU A 390 10.40 -3.81 9.41
N LYS A 391 9.65 -3.39 8.38
CA LYS A 391 8.41 -2.64 8.49
C LYS A 391 7.22 -3.60 8.47
N MET A 392 6.37 -3.54 9.49
CA MET A 392 5.14 -4.31 9.58
C MET A 392 3.93 -3.40 9.53
N ASP A 393 2.94 -3.76 8.72
CA ASP A 393 1.70 -2.98 8.58
C ASP A 393 0.55 -3.65 9.37
N PHE A 394 0.19 -3.04 10.51
CA PHE A 394 -0.96 -3.42 11.33
C PHE A 394 -2.17 -2.62 10.86
N LEU A 395 -2.89 -3.15 9.88
CA LEU A 395 -4.00 -2.43 9.23
C LEU A 395 -5.28 -2.52 10.08
N GLY A 396 -5.94 -1.39 10.29
CA GLY A 396 -7.25 -1.37 10.94
C GLY A 396 -8.37 -1.57 9.93
N LEU A 397 -9.19 -2.61 10.10
CA LEU A 397 -10.35 -2.87 9.26
C LEU A 397 -11.62 -2.87 10.08
N ARG A 398 -12.46 -1.82 9.91
CA ARG A 398 -13.71 -1.65 10.66
C ARG A 398 -14.67 -2.84 10.51
N THR A 399 -14.65 -3.54 9.39
CA THR A 399 -15.47 -4.73 9.19
C THR A 399 -15.21 -5.81 10.21
N LEU A 400 -13.96 -5.99 10.64
CA LEU A 400 -13.61 -6.92 11.71
C LEU A 400 -14.21 -6.49 13.05
N THR A 401 -14.20 -5.19 13.35
CA THR A 401 -14.91 -4.62 14.50
C THR A 401 -16.41 -4.90 14.44
N VAL A 402 -17.03 -4.74 13.27
CA VAL A 402 -18.47 -5.05 13.07
C VAL A 402 -18.74 -6.54 13.30
N ILE A 403 -17.93 -7.44 12.74
CA ILE A 403 -18.06 -8.89 12.93
C ILE A 403 -17.93 -9.24 14.43
N SER A 404 -16.89 -8.74 15.10
CA SER A 404 -16.67 -8.98 16.53
C SER A 404 -17.85 -8.52 17.38
N LYS A 405 -18.38 -7.32 17.13
CA LYS A 405 -19.56 -6.79 17.83
C LYS A 405 -20.85 -7.57 17.52
N ALA A 406 -21.03 -8.01 16.26
CA ALA A 406 -22.18 -8.83 15.87
C ALA A 406 -22.16 -10.19 16.58
N LYS A 407 -21.01 -10.86 16.62
CA LYS A 407 -20.82 -12.12 17.38
C LYS A 407 -21.12 -11.92 18.88
N ALA A 408 -20.63 -10.83 19.47
CA ALA A 408 -20.93 -10.52 20.87
C ALA A 408 -22.44 -10.30 21.12
N ASN A 409 -23.13 -9.61 20.21
CA ASN A 409 -24.58 -9.43 20.28
C ASN A 409 -25.34 -10.76 20.17
N ILE A 410 -24.94 -11.62 19.22
CA ILE A 410 -25.53 -12.95 19.02
C ILE A 410 -25.33 -13.83 20.26
N LYS A 411 -24.10 -13.86 20.79
CA LYS A 411 -23.78 -14.61 22.00
C LYS A 411 -24.62 -14.13 23.19
N LYS A 412 -24.77 -12.81 23.35
CA LYS A 412 -25.59 -12.21 24.40
C LYS A 412 -27.08 -12.56 24.27
N ASN A 413 -27.64 -12.50 23.06
CA ASN A 413 -29.08 -12.62 22.84
C ASN A 413 -29.54 -14.09 22.71
N PHE A 414 -28.69 -14.96 22.13
CA PHE A 414 -29.05 -16.35 21.80
C PHE A 414 -28.16 -17.38 22.50
N GLY A 415 -27.08 -17.00 23.15
CA GLY A 415 -26.10 -17.92 23.76
C GLY A 415 -25.24 -18.68 22.73
N ILE A 416 -25.26 -18.27 21.45
CA ILE A 416 -24.55 -18.93 20.35
C ILE A 416 -23.19 -18.25 20.17
N ASP A 417 -22.13 -19.06 20.19
CA ASP A 417 -20.75 -18.61 19.93
C ASP A 417 -20.40 -18.91 18.46
N ILE A 418 -20.43 -17.87 17.62
CA ILE A 418 -20.15 -18.00 16.19
C ILE A 418 -18.63 -18.08 15.99
N LYS A 419 -18.18 -19.12 15.29
CA LYS A 419 -16.80 -19.24 14.80
C LYS A 419 -16.79 -18.91 13.31
N GLU A 420 -15.92 -17.99 12.92
CA GLU A 420 -15.87 -17.46 11.55
C GLU A 420 -15.49 -18.53 10.54
N GLU A 421 -14.64 -19.48 10.95
CA GLU A 421 -14.23 -20.63 10.15
C GLU A 421 -15.31 -21.68 9.92
N GLU A 422 -16.38 -21.65 10.71
CA GLU A 422 -17.53 -22.58 10.58
C GLU A 422 -18.66 -21.99 9.69
N ILE A 423 -18.53 -20.74 9.21
CA ILE A 423 -19.53 -20.12 8.33
C ILE A 423 -19.46 -20.78 6.94
N PRO A 424 -20.55 -21.43 6.48
CA PRO A 424 -20.59 -22.10 5.19
C PRO A 424 -20.68 -21.07 4.04
N PHE A 425 -19.84 -21.22 3.02
CA PHE A 425 -19.82 -20.32 1.85
C PHE A 425 -20.73 -20.77 0.71
N ASP A 426 -21.43 -21.87 0.87
CA ASP A 426 -22.44 -22.42 -0.02
C ASP A 426 -23.90 -22.18 0.47
N ASP A 427 -24.07 -21.45 1.57
CA ASP A 427 -25.38 -21.13 2.14
C ASP A 427 -26.22 -20.30 1.16
N PRO A 428 -27.40 -20.80 0.71
CA PRO A 428 -28.23 -20.13 -0.29
C PRO A 428 -28.81 -18.78 0.19
N GLU A 429 -28.95 -18.56 1.50
CA GLU A 429 -29.47 -17.28 2.02
C GLU A 429 -28.46 -16.14 1.82
N ILE A 430 -27.15 -16.42 1.79
CA ILE A 430 -26.11 -15.44 1.42
C ILE A 430 -26.36 -14.93 0.00
N PHE A 431 -26.50 -15.86 -0.95
CA PHE A 431 -26.66 -15.52 -2.37
C PHE A 431 -28.02 -14.87 -2.66
N LYS A 432 -29.06 -15.28 -1.96
CA LYS A 432 -30.39 -14.67 -2.01
C LYS A 432 -30.33 -13.22 -1.51
N LEU A 433 -29.66 -12.95 -0.39
CA LEU A 433 -29.44 -11.60 0.12
C LEU A 433 -28.71 -10.73 -0.91
N MET A 434 -27.61 -11.22 -1.47
CA MET A 434 -26.85 -10.51 -2.48
C MET A 434 -27.67 -10.24 -3.74
N GLY A 435 -28.36 -11.25 -4.26
CA GLY A 435 -29.19 -11.16 -5.46
C GLY A 435 -30.42 -10.25 -5.30
N SER A 436 -30.90 -10.04 -4.08
CA SER A 436 -31.97 -9.10 -3.78
C SER A 436 -31.54 -7.63 -3.85
N GLY A 437 -30.22 -7.36 -3.64
CA GLY A 437 -29.65 -6.02 -3.55
C GLY A 437 -29.73 -5.39 -2.16
N HIS A 438 -30.14 -6.12 -1.12
CA HIS A 438 -30.15 -5.64 0.26
C HIS A 438 -28.74 -5.72 0.89
N THR A 439 -27.74 -5.15 0.21
CA THR A 439 -26.31 -5.27 0.54
C THR A 439 -25.77 -4.17 1.45
N ALA A 440 -26.60 -3.24 1.95
CA ALA A 440 -26.16 -2.21 2.89
C ALA A 440 -25.51 -2.85 4.13
N GLY A 441 -24.32 -2.40 4.48
CA GLY A 441 -23.52 -2.94 5.56
C GLY A 441 -22.75 -4.22 5.23
N VAL A 442 -22.97 -4.86 4.08
CA VAL A 442 -22.15 -6.00 3.62
C VAL A 442 -20.83 -5.48 3.05
N PHE A 443 -19.74 -6.05 3.52
CA PHE A 443 -18.40 -5.59 3.17
C PHE A 443 -18.18 -5.46 1.66
N GLN A 444 -17.66 -4.32 1.21
CA GLN A 444 -17.33 -3.96 -0.18
C GLN A 444 -18.46 -4.02 -1.20
N VAL A 445 -19.65 -4.55 -0.89
CA VAL A 445 -20.74 -4.71 -1.86
C VAL A 445 -21.92 -3.76 -1.61
N GLU A 446 -21.77 -2.78 -0.75
CA GLU A 446 -22.83 -1.85 -0.32
C GLU A 446 -22.99 -0.58 -1.18
N SER A 447 -22.00 -0.23 -2.04
CA SER A 447 -22.12 0.95 -2.88
C SER A 447 -23.22 0.78 -3.93
N ALA A 448 -23.92 1.85 -4.30
CA ALA A 448 -25.05 1.79 -5.24
C ALA A 448 -24.70 1.06 -6.55
N GLY A 449 -23.53 1.35 -7.12
CA GLY A 449 -23.07 0.70 -8.35
C GLY A 449 -22.76 -0.78 -8.14
N MET A 450 -22.09 -1.14 -7.03
CA MET A 450 -21.79 -2.53 -6.71
C MET A 450 -23.07 -3.31 -6.40
N THR A 451 -24.03 -2.73 -5.66
CA THR A 451 -25.34 -3.32 -5.40
C THR A 451 -26.11 -3.60 -6.70
N ALA A 452 -26.10 -2.67 -7.65
CA ALA A 452 -26.72 -2.87 -8.95
C ALA A 452 -26.04 -4.00 -9.75
N THR A 453 -24.70 -4.06 -9.70
CA THR A 453 -23.91 -5.08 -10.39
C THR A 453 -24.17 -6.48 -9.80
N ILE A 454 -24.13 -6.64 -8.47
CA ILE A 454 -24.37 -7.95 -7.82
C ILE A 454 -25.81 -8.44 -7.99
N LYS A 455 -26.77 -7.52 -8.00
CA LYS A 455 -28.18 -7.82 -8.30
C LYS A 455 -28.37 -8.32 -9.74
N ASN A 456 -27.63 -7.78 -10.70
CA ASN A 456 -27.64 -8.25 -12.09
C ASN A 456 -26.88 -9.57 -12.25
N MET A 457 -25.78 -9.74 -11.53
CA MET A 457 -24.94 -10.93 -11.55
C MET A 457 -25.65 -12.15 -10.96
N LYS A 458 -26.35 -11.98 -9.83
CA LYS A 458 -26.99 -13.07 -9.07
C LYS A 458 -26.01 -14.20 -8.78
N PRO A 459 -24.97 -13.96 -7.98
CA PRO A 459 -23.97 -14.98 -7.67
C PRO A 459 -24.63 -16.20 -7.02
N THR A 460 -24.09 -17.40 -7.30
CA THR A 460 -24.54 -18.68 -6.76
C THR A 460 -23.41 -19.46 -6.10
N GLU A 461 -22.19 -18.98 -6.23
CA GLU A 461 -21.00 -19.63 -5.72
C GLU A 461 -20.00 -18.59 -5.20
N TYR A 462 -19.16 -18.99 -4.25
CA TYR A 462 -18.08 -18.16 -3.70
C TYR A 462 -17.16 -17.57 -4.78
N LYS A 463 -16.78 -18.37 -5.80
CA LYS A 463 -15.91 -17.90 -6.90
C LYS A 463 -16.48 -16.70 -7.66
N HIS A 464 -17.82 -16.56 -7.75
CA HIS A 464 -18.46 -15.41 -8.38
C HIS A 464 -18.20 -14.12 -7.57
N VAL A 465 -18.20 -14.23 -6.24
CA VAL A 465 -17.90 -13.09 -5.35
C VAL A 465 -16.43 -12.71 -5.46
N VAL A 466 -15.52 -13.69 -5.53
CA VAL A 466 -14.07 -13.45 -5.76
C VAL A 466 -13.84 -12.69 -7.07
N ALA A 467 -14.49 -13.13 -8.16
CA ALA A 467 -14.40 -12.47 -9.46
C ALA A 467 -15.00 -11.05 -9.44
N LEU A 468 -16.13 -10.86 -8.77
CA LEU A 468 -16.78 -9.55 -8.65
C LEU A 468 -15.88 -8.51 -7.98
N ILE A 469 -15.20 -8.87 -6.87
CA ILE A 469 -14.25 -7.99 -6.18
C ILE A 469 -13.09 -7.61 -7.10
N ALA A 470 -12.60 -8.56 -7.89
CA ALA A 470 -11.52 -8.32 -8.84
C ALA A 470 -11.95 -7.42 -10.02
N LEU A 471 -13.16 -7.57 -10.51
CA LEU A 471 -13.68 -6.91 -11.72
C LEU A 471 -14.29 -5.53 -11.45
N TYR A 472 -14.90 -5.30 -10.27
CA TYR A 472 -15.60 -4.04 -10.02
C TYR A 472 -14.64 -2.90 -9.70
N ARG A 473 -13.99 -2.37 -10.71
CA ARG A 473 -13.03 -1.25 -10.67
C ARG A 473 -13.15 -0.41 -11.94
N PRO A 474 -12.75 0.89 -11.90
CA PRO A 474 -12.92 1.79 -13.06
C PRO A 474 -12.41 1.23 -14.38
N GLY A 475 -11.24 0.56 -14.38
CA GLY A 475 -10.65 -0.02 -15.58
C GLY A 475 -11.53 -1.12 -16.22
N PRO A 476 -11.76 -2.27 -15.55
CA PRO A 476 -12.60 -3.35 -16.09
C PRO A 476 -14.04 -2.92 -16.38
N LEU A 477 -14.61 -1.99 -15.58
CA LEU A 477 -15.93 -1.41 -15.83
C LEU A 477 -15.96 -0.64 -17.15
N GLY A 478 -14.96 0.23 -17.38
CA GLY A 478 -14.83 1.03 -18.60
C GLY A 478 -14.58 0.18 -19.85
N ALA A 479 -13.88 -0.95 -19.71
CA ALA A 479 -13.61 -1.90 -20.78
C ALA A 479 -14.78 -2.88 -21.07
N GLY A 480 -15.89 -2.80 -20.35
CA GLY A 480 -17.05 -3.70 -20.54
C GLY A 480 -16.85 -5.13 -20.02
N MET A 481 -15.73 -5.43 -19.36
CA MET A 481 -15.38 -6.79 -18.87
C MET A 481 -16.39 -7.33 -17.86
N VAL A 482 -16.90 -6.46 -16.99
CA VAL A 482 -17.93 -6.84 -15.99
C VAL A 482 -19.19 -7.34 -16.67
N SER A 483 -19.65 -6.66 -17.71
CA SER A 483 -20.85 -7.04 -18.46
C SER A 483 -20.66 -8.36 -19.22
N SER A 484 -19.52 -8.54 -19.89
CA SER A 484 -19.18 -9.80 -20.59
C SER A 484 -19.08 -10.96 -19.61
N TYR A 485 -18.39 -10.78 -18.48
CA TYR A 485 -18.33 -11.82 -17.44
C TYR A 485 -19.72 -12.24 -16.96
N ILE A 486 -20.59 -11.28 -16.61
CA ILE A 486 -21.96 -11.55 -16.14
C ILE A 486 -22.80 -12.24 -17.22
N ASN A 487 -22.68 -11.83 -18.49
CA ASN A 487 -23.40 -12.42 -19.59
C ASN A 487 -22.98 -13.88 -19.83
N ARG A 488 -21.67 -14.16 -19.81
CA ARG A 488 -21.13 -15.52 -19.95
C ARG A 488 -21.52 -16.42 -18.78
N MET A 489 -21.40 -15.92 -17.52
CA MET A 489 -21.84 -16.60 -16.32
C MET A 489 -23.32 -16.98 -16.38
N ASN A 490 -24.16 -16.08 -16.90
CA ASN A 490 -25.62 -16.30 -17.02
C ASN A 490 -26.04 -17.01 -18.33
N GLY A 491 -25.09 -17.49 -19.16
CA GLY A 491 -25.34 -18.19 -20.42
C GLY A 491 -25.93 -17.33 -21.54
N LYS A 492 -25.85 -15.99 -21.43
CA LYS A 492 -26.29 -15.04 -22.46
C LYS A 492 -25.27 -14.85 -23.58
N GLU A 493 -24.02 -15.07 -23.26
CA GLU A 493 -22.88 -15.11 -24.20
C GLU A 493 -22.12 -16.42 -24.00
N PRO A 494 -21.54 -17.03 -25.06
CA PRO A 494 -20.72 -18.22 -24.90
C PRO A 494 -19.45 -17.89 -24.13
N ALA A 495 -18.95 -18.82 -23.33
CA ALA A 495 -17.62 -18.73 -22.76
C ALA A 495 -16.57 -18.69 -23.89
N VAL A 496 -15.49 -17.95 -23.68
CA VAL A 496 -14.38 -17.91 -24.65
C VAL A 496 -13.41 -19.03 -24.30
N SER A 497 -13.18 -19.94 -25.26
CA SER A 497 -12.05 -20.86 -25.22
C SER A 497 -11.04 -20.43 -26.27
N TYR A 498 -9.77 -20.39 -25.88
CA TYR A 498 -8.64 -20.14 -26.80
C TYR A 498 -8.09 -21.47 -27.33
N ASP A 499 -8.04 -22.46 -26.44
CA ASP A 499 -7.59 -23.84 -26.69
C ASP A 499 -8.06 -24.68 -25.49
N ASP A 500 -8.58 -25.88 -25.74
CA ASP A 500 -9.17 -26.75 -24.71
C ASP A 500 -8.20 -27.05 -23.54
N ARG A 501 -6.89 -27.02 -23.79
CA ARG A 501 -5.84 -27.23 -22.76
C ARG A 501 -5.74 -26.08 -21.76
N LEU A 502 -6.29 -24.91 -22.09
CA LEU A 502 -6.30 -23.73 -21.23
C LEU A 502 -7.63 -23.55 -20.49
N ASP A 503 -8.62 -24.40 -20.77
CA ASP A 503 -9.95 -24.31 -20.16
C ASP A 503 -9.90 -24.56 -18.64
N ASP A 504 -8.97 -25.36 -18.14
CA ASP A 504 -8.75 -25.55 -16.69
C ASP A 504 -8.29 -24.25 -16.00
N ILE A 505 -7.62 -23.34 -16.73
CA ILE A 505 -7.14 -22.06 -16.18
C ILE A 505 -8.21 -20.98 -16.29
N LEU A 506 -8.94 -20.92 -17.40
CA LEU A 506 -9.86 -19.84 -17.72
C LEU A 506 -11.34 -20.20 -17.47
N GLY A 507 -11.66 -21.48 -17.30
CA GLY A 507 -13.04 -21.95 -17.14
C GLY A 507 -13.74 -21.41 -15.88
N GLU A 508 -13.00 -21.23 -14.77
CA GLU A 508 -13.56 -20.64 -13.55
C GLU A 508 -14.09 -19.21 -13.77
N THR A 509 -13.60 -18.51 -14.80
CA THR A 509 -13.94 -17.13 -15.15
C THR A 509 -14.60 -17.03 -16.52
N TYR A 510 -15.17 -18.15 -17.02
CA TYR A 510 -15.90 -18.23 -18.30
C TYR A 510 -15.09 -17.71 -19.50
N GLY A 511 -13.77 -18.02 -19.52
CA GLY A 511 -12.85 -17.59 -20.54
C GLY A 511 -12.43 -16.12 -20.45
N THR A 512 -12.76 -15.42 -19.37
CA THR A 512 -12.33 -14.04 -19.14
C THR A 512 -11.05 -14.04 -18.31
N MET A 513 -9.99 -13.36 -18.76
CA MET A 513 -8.82 -13.11 -17.94
C MET A 513 -9.17 -12.11 -16.84
N VAL A 514 -9.16 -12.53 -15.58
CA VAL A 514 -9.50 -11.72 -14.40
C VAL A 514 -8.29 -11.56 -13.47
N TYR A 515 -7.51 -12.63 -13.33
CA TYR A 515 -6.45 -12.74 -12.34
C TYR A 515 -5.05 -12.73 -12.93
N GLN A 516 -4.11 -12.13 -12.21
CA GLN A 516 -2.68 -12.18 -12.54
C GLN A 516 -2.17 -13.62 -12.61
N GLU A 517 -2.68 -14.46 -11.72
CA GLU A 517 -2.36 -15.88 -11.63
C GLU A 517 -2.75 -16.64 -12.90
N GLN A 518 -3.84 -16.27 -13.56
CA GLN A 518 -4.22 -16.88 -14.85
C GLN A 518 -3.20 -16.58 -15.95
N VAL A 519 -2.72 -15.35 -16.04
CA VAL A 519 -1.65 -14.97 -16.99
C VAL A 519 -0.37 -15.75 -16.70
N MET A 520 -0.03 -15.91 -15.43
CA MET A 520 1.14 -16.70 -15.02
C MET A 520 0.99 -18.17 -15.41
N LEU A 521 -0.16 -18.79 -15.12
CA LEU A 521 -0.42 -20.19 -15.44
C LEU A 521 -0.44 -20.43 -16.96
N ILE A 522 -1.02 -19.52 -17.75
CA ILE A 522 -0.99 -19.60 -19.21
C ILE A 522 0.45 -19.57 -19.73
N SER A 523 1.31 -18.70 -19.21
CA SER A 523 2.71 -18.63 -19.63
C SER A 523 3.50 -19.89 -19.26
N VAL A 524 3.17 -20.53 -18.14
CA VAL A 524 3.78 -21.81 -17.73
C VAL A 524 3.29 -22.93 -18.64
N GLU A 525 1.98 -23.10 -18.80
CA GLU A 525 1.36 -24.21 -19.52
C GLU A 525 1.60 -24.12 -21.03
N MET A 526 1.32 -22.95 -21.60
CA MET A 526 1.41 -22.75 -23.04
C MET A 526 2.86 -22.55 -23.51
N CYS A 527 3.64 -21.74 -22.78
CA CYS A 527 4.95 -21.29 -23.26
C CYS A 527 6.13 -21.97 -22.56
N GLY A 528 5.88 -22.76 -21.50
CA GLY A 528 6.93 -23.50 -20.80
C GLY A 528 7.81 -22.65 -19.89
N PHE A 529 7.35 -21.46 -19.47
CA PHE A 529 8.07 -20.63 -18.52
C PHE A 529 8.12 -21.31 -17.15
N SER A 530 9.20 -21.12 -16.41
CA SER A 530 9.15 -21.42 -14.99
C SER A 530 8.19 -20.46 -14.27
N LYS A 531 7.63 -20.88 -13.14
CA LYS A 531 6.72 -20.03 -12.36
C LYS A 531 7.39 -18.72 -11.91
N GLY A 532 8.69 -18.76 -11.62
CA GLY A 532 9.49 -17.59 -11.24
C GLY A 532 9.69 -16.62 -12.41
N GLU A 533 10.00 -17.13 -13.61
CA GLU A 533 10.09 -16.31 -14.83
C GLU A 533 8.74 -15.70 -15.17
N SER A 534 7.67 -16.46 -15.05
CA SER A 534 6.32 -15.97 -15.27
C SER A 534 5.99 -14.75 -14.38
N ASP A 535 6.32 -14.79 -13.09
CA ASP A 535 6.15 -13.65 -12.18
C ASP A 535 7.04 -12.46 -12.56
N SER A 536 8.34 -12.72 -12.72
CA SER A 536 9.34 -11.65 -12.86
C SER A 536 9.34 -11.01 -14.25
N ARG A 537 9.11 -11.80 -15.32
CA ARG A 537 9.30 -11.40 -16.73
C ARG A 537 8.00 -11.15 -17.49
N ILE A 538 6.87 -11.70 -17.04
CA ILE A 538 5.54 -11.42 -17.61
C ILE A 538 4.73 -10.56 -16.66
N ARG A 539 4.34 -11.10 -15.49
CA ARG A 539 3.38 -10.45 -14.61
C ARG A 539 3.86 -9.07 -14.12
N LYS A 540 5.11 -8.95 -13.60
CA LYS A 540 5.63 -7.66 -13.10
C LYS A 540 5.75 -6.59 -14.19
N PRO A 541 6.36 -6.84 -15.38
CA PRO A 541 6.41 -5.86 -16.47
C PRO A 541 5.02 -5.48 -17.00
N VAL A 542 4.12 -6.46 -17.15
CA VAL A 542 2.73 -6.27 -17.56
C VAL A 542 2.02 -5.33 -16.58
N ALA A 543 2.03 -5.63 -15.27
CA ALA A 543 1.40 -4.81 -14.25
C ALA A 543 1.97 -3.38 -14.14
N LYS A 544 3.27 -3.21 -14.46
CA LYS A 544 3.94 -1.90 -14.47
C LYS A 544 3.88 -1.20 -15.83
N LYS A 545 3.16 -1.76 -16.82
CA LYS A 545 3.03 -1.24 -18.21
C LYS A 545 4.38 -1.00 -18.90
N LYS A 546 5.38 -1.82 -18.58
CA LYS A 546 6.71 -1.71 -19.15
C LYS A 546 6.82 -2.51 -20.47
N ILE A 547 6.02 -2.15 -21.47
CA ILE A 547 5.92 -2.88 -22.76
C ILE A 547 7.28 -3.04 -23.44
N LYS A 548 8.16 -2.03 -23.37
CA LYS A 548 9.52 -2.13 -23.95
C LYS A 548 10.35 -3.27 -23.35
N LEU A 549 10.16 -3.62 -22.09
CA LEU A 549 10.84 -4.76 -21.47
C LEU A 549 10.36 -6.09 -22.04
N LEU A 550 9.10 -6.14 -22.49
CA LEU A 550 8.49 -7.36 -23.02
C LEU A 550 8.85 -7.61 -24.50
N THR A 551 8.97 -6.54 -25.29
CA THR A 551 9.05 -6.66 -26.77
C THR A 551 10.40 -6.26 -27.37
N SER A 552 11.26 -5.56 -26.62
CA SER A 552 12.49 -4.98 -27.18
C SER A 552 13.75 -5.21 -26.33
N THR A 553 13.60 -5.82 -25.15
CA THR A 553 14.75 -6.13 -24.28
C THR A 553 15.05 -7.62 -24.37
N VAL A 554 16.26 -7.96 -24.82
CA VAL A 554 16.75 -9.35 -24.84
C VAL A 554 17.15 -9.73 -23.40
N LEU A 555 16.69 -10.87 -22.95
CA LEU A 555 16.92 -11.43 -21.61
C LEU A 555 17.57 -12.81 -21.75
N HIS A 556 18.39 -13.17 -20.78
CA HIS A 556 18.89 -14.53 -20.62
C HIS A 556 17.87 -15.36 -19.83
N TRP A 557 17.44 -16.50 -20.38
CA TRP A 557 16.40 -17.38 -19.82
C TRP A 557 17.01 -18.60 -19.11
N GLU A 558 16.23 -19.23 -18.24
CA GLU A 558 16.67 -20.42 -17.49
C GLU A 558 17.02 -21.61 -18.41
N ASP A 559 16.42 -21.68 -19.60
CA ASP A 559 16.73 -22.68 -20.62
C ASP A 559 18.01 -22.40 -21.43
N GLY A 560 18.69 -21.28 -21.13
CA GLY A 560 19.95 -20.84 -21.76
C GLY A 560 19.75 -20.03 -23.05
N SER A 561 18.53 -19.71 -23.46
CA SER A 561 18.25 -18.85 -24.62
C SER A 561 18.41 -17.36 -24.30
N ASP A 562 18.74 -16.56 -25.33
CA ASP A 562 18.81 -15.10 -25.29
C ASP A 562 17.76 -14.52 -26.24
N GLU A 563 16.60 -14.16 -25.69
CA GLU A 563 15.44 -13.73 -26.47
C GLU A 563 14.70 -12.59 -25.78
N THR A 564 13.83 -11.87 -26.53
CA THR A 564 12.85 -11.00 -25.91
C THR A 564 11.76 -11.83 -25.23
N THR A 565 11.04 -11.26 -24.28
CA THR A 565 9.93 -11.97 -23.63
C THR A 565 8.86 -12.39 -24.63
N TYR A 566 8.61 -11.56 -25.65
CA TYR A 566 7.69 -11.89 -26.74
C TYR A 566 8.17 -13.08 -27.59
N ASP A 567 9.44 -13.08 -27.98
CA ASP A 567 9.98 -14.17 -28.80
C ASP A 567 9.98 -15.49 -28.03
N HIS A 568 10.39 -15.45 -26.74
CA HIS A 568 10.36 -16.61 -25.86
C HIS A 568 8.94 -17.17 -25.66
N TRP A 569 7.94 -16.28 -25.50
CA TRP A 569 6.52 -16.64 -25.45
C TRP A 569 6.08 -17.36 -26.73
N MET A 570 6.37 -16.78 -27.89
CA MET A 570 5.96 -17.35 -29.18
C MET A 570 6.67 -18.69 -29.48
N ASN A 571 7.98 -18.76 -29.22
CA ASN A 571 8.77 -19.97 -29.46
C ASN A 571 8.35 -21.11 -28.50
N GLY A 572 8.11 -20.80 -27.23
CA GLY A 572 7.63 -21.75 -26.24
C GLY A 572 6.24 -22.32 -26.60
N ALA A 573 5.30 -21.45 -27.00
CA ALA A 573 3.97 -21.87 -27.40
C ALA A 573 4.00 -22.82 -28.62
N ILE A 574 4.80 -22.48 -29.64
CA ILE A 574 4.97 -23.35 -30.83
C ILE A 574 5.61 -24.68 -30.44
N LYS A 575 6.62 -24.67 -29.58
CA LYS A 575 7.28 -25.88 -29.06
C LYS A 575 6.30 -26.81 -28.34
N ASN A 576 5.30 -26.24 -27.64
CA ASN A 576 4.25 -26.95 -26.93
C ASN A 576 3.01 -27.21 -27.81
N ASN A 577 3.16 -27.17 -29.13
CA ASN A 577 2.11 -27.48 -30.12
C ASN A 577 0.88 -26.57 -30.09
N TYR A 578 1.03 -25.32 -29.68
CA TYR A 578 0.01 -24.30 -29.89
C TYR A 578 0.21 -23.60 -31.24
N THR A 579 -0.88 -23.12 -31.85
CA THR A 579 -0.75 -22.39 -33.09
C THR A 579 -0.25 -20.96 -32.85
N ARG A 580 0.43 -20.38 -33.83
CA ARG A 580 0.93 -19.01 -33.74
C ARG A 580 -0.22 -18.01 -33.54
N GLU A 581 -1.37 -18.27 -34.16
CA GLU A 581 -2.57 -17.44 -34.06
C GLU A 581 -3.11 -17.40 -32.62
N VAL A 582 -3.20 -18.58 -31.99
CA VAL A 582 -3.64 -18.69 -30.59
C VAL A 582 -2.64 -17.97 -29.66
N ALA A 583 -1.34 -18.23 -29.83
CA ALA A 583 -0.30 -17.60 -29.01
C ALA A 583 -0.29 -16.06 -29.16
N GLN A 584 -0.44 -15.56 -30.39
CA GLN A 584 -0.52 -14.12 -30.64
C GLN A 584 -1.78 -13.50 -30.05
N LYS A 585 -2.94 -14.13 -30.24
CA LYS A 585 -4.19 -13.63 -29.68
C LYS A 585 -4.14 -13.51 -28.15
N ILE A 586 -3.64 -14.56 -27.48
CA ILE A 586 -3.51 -14.54 -26.03
C ILE A 586 -2.50 -13.47 -25.58
N TRP A 587 -1.40 -13.30 -26.31
CA TRP A 587 -0.43 -12.24 -26.03
C TRP A 587 -1.05 -10.83 -26.09
N ASP A 588 -1.82 -10.56 -27.13
CA ASP A 588 -2.49 -9.27 -27.33
C ASP A 588 -3.50 -9.02 -26.20
N ASP A 589 -4.28 -10.04 -25.85
CA ASP A 589 -5.24 -9.99 -24.74
C ASP A 589 -4.54 -9.80 -23.38
N VAL A 590 -3.36 -10.41 -23.16
CA VAL A 590 -2.54 -10.21 -21.95
C VAL A 590 -2.02 -8.77 -21.86
N LEU A 591 -1.60 -8.17 -22.98
CA LEU A 591 -1.15 -6.77 -22.99
C LEU A 591 -2.30 -5.79 -22.70
N GLU A 592 -3.49 -6.05 -23.26
CA GLU A 592 -4.69 -5.26 -22.96
C GLU A 592 -5.10 -5.43 -21.49
N PHE A 593 -5.12 -6.65 -20.99
CA PHE A 593 -5.41 -7.02 -19.61
C PHE A 593 -4.41 -6.47 -18.59
N ALA A 594 -3.19 -6.15 -19.01
CA ALA A 594 -2.14 -5.57 -18.16
C ALA A 594 -2.60 -4.37 -17.31
N SER A 595 -3.58 -3.63 -17.83
CA SER A 595 -4.15 -2.47 -17.14
C SER A 595 -5.14 -2.85 -16.03
N TYR A 596 -5.63 -4.10 -16.02
CA TYR A 596 -6.81 -4.53 -15.26
C TYR A 596 -6.56 -5.77 -14.39
N ALA A 597 -5.40 -6.41 -14.52
CA ALA A 597 -5.03 -7.60 -13.79
C ALA A 597 -5.16 -7.43 -12.26
N PHE A 598 -5.81 -8.39 -11.60
CA PHE A 598 -5.97 -8.38 -10.14
C PHE A 598 -5.31 -9.60 -9.50
N ASN A 599 -4.86 -9.44 -8.27
CA ASN A 599 -4.34 -10.54 -7.47
C ASN A 599 -5.50 -11.40 -6.93
N LYS A 600 -5.57 -12.67 -7.35
CA LYS A 600 -6.61 -13.62 -6.92
C LYS A 600 -6.58 -13.84 -5.41
N SER A 601 -5.37 -13.96 -4.83
CA SER A 601 -5.21 -14.15 -3.38
C SER A 601 -5.87 -13.02 -2.58
N HIS A 602 -5.74 -11.76 -3.04
CA HIS A 602 -6.36 -10.62 -2.38
C HIS A 602 -7.89 -10.64 -2.50
N SER A 603 -8.43 -10.92 -3.71
CA SER A 603 -9.89 -10.98 -3.88
C SER A 603 -10.51 -12.17 -3.15
N ALA A 604 -9.83 -13.32 -3.08
CA ALA A 604 -10.28 -14.48 -2.33
C ALA A 604 -10.39 -14.17 -0.83
N GLY A 605 -9.33 -13.61 -0.22
CA GLY A 605 -9.38 -13.22 1.19
C GLY A 605 -10.51 -12.23 1.50
N TYR A 606 -10.68 -11.21 0.66
CA TYR A 606 -11.74 -10.23 0.86
C TYR A 606 -13.15 -10.78 0.57
N ALA A 607 -13.28 -11.75 -0.34
CA ALA A 607 -14.54 -12.45 -0.56
C ALA A 607 -15.01 -13.22 0.69
N ILE A 608 -14.09 -13.74 1.51
CA ILE A 608 -14.43 -14.35 2.80
C ILE A 608 -15.16 -13.34 3.71
N LEU A 609 -14.65 -12.13 3.84
CA LEU A 609 -15.30 -11.08 4.63
C LEU A 609 -16.66 -10.68 4.05
N VAL A 610 -16.83 -10.71 2.71
CA VAL A 610 -18.14 -10.52 2.07
C VAL A 610 -19.10 -11.63 2.50
N MET A 611 -18.67 -12.90 2.41
CA MET A 611 -19.50 -14.05 2.77
C MET A 611 -19.88 -14.02 4.26
N GLN A 612 -18.91 -13.78 5.16
CA GLN A 612 -19.14 -13.68 6.60
C GLN A 612 -20.14 -12.56 6.95
N THR A 613 -19.94 -11.37 6.39
CA THR A 613 -20.83 -10.22 6.64
C THR A 613 -22.23 -10.42 6.04
N ALA A 614 -22.32 -11.05 4.88
CA ALA A 614 -23.60 -11.39 4.26
C ALA A 614 -24.34 -12.47 5.04
N TRP A 615 -23.62 -13.51 5.53
CA TRP A 615 -24.19 -14.56 6.36
C TRP A 615 -24.72 -14.02 7.69
N LEU A 616 -23.90 -13.21 8.40
CA LEU A 616 -24.34 -12.57 9.64
C LEU A 616 -25.58 -11.71 9.43
N LYS A 617 -25.64 -10.96 8.32
CA LYS A 617 -26.80 -10.14 7.99
C LYS A 617 -28.01 -10.98 7.60
N ALA A 618 -27.84 -12.09 6.88
CA ALA A 618 -28.94 -12.95 6.46
C ALA A 618 -29.59 -13.68 7.65
N HIS A 619 -28.78 -14.19 8.59
CA HIS A 619 -29.26 -15.02 9.70
C HIS A 619 -29.54 -14.23 10.99
N TYR A 620 -28.80 -13.12 11.23
CA TYR A 620 -28.90 -12.29 12.44
C TYR A 620 -28.97 -10.80 12.09
N PRO A 621 -29.99 -10.37 11.30
CA PRO A 621 -30.04 -9.00 10.77
C PRO A 621 -30.05 -7.92 11.84
N HIS A 622 -30.72 -8.15 12.98
CA HIS A 622 -30.81 -7.16 14.05
C HIS A 622 -29.47 -6.99 14.78
N GLU A 623 -28.83 -8.09 15.16
CA GLU A 623 -27.53 -8.11 15.85
C GLU A 623 -26.43 -7.54 14.96
N TYR A 624 -26.46 -7.90 13.67
CA TYR A 624 -25.52 -7.41 12.68
C TYR A 624 -25.68 -5.91 12.43
N MET A 625 -26.89 -5.44 12.13
CA MET A 625 -27.14 -4.02 11.87
C MET A 625 -26.93 -3.15 13.12
N ALA A 626 -27.20 -3.66 14.32
CA ALA A 626 -26.85 -2.98 15.57
C ALA A 626 -25.32 -2.81 15.70
N ALA A 627 -24.54 -3.83 15.34
CA ALA A 627 -23.07 -3.76 15.31
C ALA A 627 -22.55 -2.74 14.28
N VAL A 628 -23.15 -2.72 13.08
CA VAL A 628 -22.85 -1.72 12.03
C VAL A 628 -23.10 -0.32 12.56
N LEU A 629 -24.30 -0.02 13.08
CA LEU A 629 -24.65 1.30 13.60
C LEU A 629 -23.72 1.73 14.75
N THR A 630 -23.40 0.83 15.67
CA THR A 630 -22.48 1.09 16.78
C THR A 630 -21.08 1.48 16.29
N SER A 631 -20.58 0.78 15.25
CA SER A 631 -19.25 1.04 14.68
C SER A 631 -19.16 2.35 13.88
N TYR A 632 -20.31 2.97 13.57
CA TYR A 632 -20.38 4.28 12.92
C TYR A 632 -20.86 5.40 13.85
N THR A 633 -20.88 5.19 15.17
CA THR A 633 -21.21 6.22 16.14
C THR A 633 -20.38 7.49 15.89
N GLY A 634 -21.03 8.65 15.90
CA GLY A 634 -20.42 9.95 15.59
C GLY A 634 -20.35 10.31 14.10
N LYS A 635 -20.73 9.41 13.16
CA LYS A 635 -20.79 9.67 11.71
C LYS A 635 -22.24 9.73 11.23
N THR A 636 -22.88 10.88 11.42
CA THR A 636 -24.33 11.09 11.20
C THR A 636 -24.81 10.61 9.82
N ASP A 637 -24.09 10.95 8.75
CA ASP A 637 -24.47 10.57 7.37
C ASP A 637 -24.53 9.05 7.20
N LYS A 638 -23.56 8.31 7.78
CA LYS A 638 -23.53 6.86 7.75
C LYS A 638 -24.67 6.24 8.58
N ILE A 639 -24.94 6.79 9.76
CA ILE A 639 -26.04 6.33 10.62
C ILE A 639 -27.36 6.52 9.88
N VAL A 640 -27.64 7.68 9.28
CA VAL A 640 -28.84 7.94 8.49
C VAL A 640 -29.00 6.92 7.35
N HIS A 641 -27.91 6.65 6.63
CA HIS A 641 -27.90 5.65 5.55
C HIS A 641 -28.30 4.26 6.05
N TYR A 642 -27.67 3.77 7.12
CA TYR A 642 -27.96 2.42 7.64
C TYR A 642 -29.31 2.31 8.32
N VAL A 643 -29.77 3.34 9.03
CA VAL A 643 -31.15 3.38 9.58
C VAL A 643 -32.19 3.29 8.45
N SER A 644 -31.97 4.00 7.34
CA SER A 644 -32.85 3.91 6.17
C SER A 644 -32.85 2.51 5.55
N ALA A 645 -31.73 1.81 5.57
CA ALA A 645 -31.62 0.44 5.07
C ALA A 645 -32.25 -0.62 6.01
N CYS A 646 -32.47 -0.29 7.29
CA CYS A 646 -33.15 -1.17 8.26
C CYS A 646 -34.68 -1.06 8.20
N ARG A 647 -35.21 -0.02 7.56
CA ARG A 647 -36.67 0.18 7.33
C ARG A 647 -37.15 -0.56 6.08
#